data_d6023ee7d69e0660876643cae87c1902
#
_entry.id   d6023ee7d69e0660876643cae87c1902
#
_cell.length_a   1.000
_cell.length_b   1.000
_cell.length_c   1.000
_cell.angle_alpha   90.00
_cell.angle_beta   90.00
_cell.angle_gamma   90.00
#
_symmetry.space_group_name_H-M   'P 1'
#
loop_
_entity.id
_entity.type
_entity.pdbx_description
1 polymer ?
#
loop_
_entity_poly.entity_id
_entity_poly.type
_entity_poly.pdbx_seq_one_letter_code
_entity_poly.pdbx_strand_id
1 'polypeptide(L)'
;MSRLLLLIIALACVVGAFAQAKPSVEVKVHNGRPTVFIDGVPNALPGYSPMAWDKPYTDRQLPRFAPHKMGVYYICPPVIRGDFFGTQFWVGDEVSSTPLVKMHPSDYQGIDDAVETALKLDPGAYIIIRFGIMEPASWKKRHADQYFVNDEGVAGIAPSMAADLYWATASKFTTALIQYCESRPWANRVIGYAHFHRTEGTYEPAIAGWIFDHSAMMTARWRAWLTEKYKTDDALRAAWGDKTLSLAAAEVPKDKLRGKMPDVSRALYWQAGKDNAPLRDYLELQKVLFHQRYRQLSAAMIAGVAKDRKVLFIHDALKQVMQGWDIDDFFVMNEGRFHADPELMSASGSMGVAELFAVPGMDGLITPHDYQARGAGGVFEPEGAADSCVLRGQVFFTEMDQRTYTDKHNGYGRARDLREFEAITWRNLATALTRGFWHYWMDLSADWFSAEEMHPTIARQVRIINEAVNWKHETVPGIAVILDDHCVLETNGAGNYLNEAVMWEMKQGLARCGVPVRTYLLEDLALPNFPAHRVFYFPNLFKVDDTRLALLKEKVFHDGNVVVWGPGSGISDGTTISAANAAKLTGFQMEIIPANFSHRVLLSNFDHSVTKGLKADTVLGGPLAYGPLLFPTDGEELGLAWTKIGRHATGLAVKSFGKGARGAYAGKEGLGAGDYAAVFTHAVPLPADLWRNLARFGGAHIYSDSGDVLLADSTIVALHSLQSGPKTIALPGAYDVYDVVTGKRVARKAKAIRFTLQAPETRVFRLVGVENQ
;
A
#
# COMPACT_ATOMS: atom_id res chain seq x y z
N MET A 1 -43.61 9.86 57.74
CA MET A 1 -43.20 9.00 56.61
C MET A 1 -42.88 9.75 55.31
N SER A 2 -43.38 10.96 55.08
CA SER A 2 -43.18 11.67 53.81
C SER A 2 -41.80 12.33 53.62
N ARG A 3 -41.04 12.60 54.67
CA ARG A 3 -39.68 13.19 54.57
C ARG A 3 -38.58 12.16 54.32
N LEU A 4 -38.79 10.91 54.67
CA LEU A 4 -37.81 9.83 54.44
C LEU A 4 -37.87 9.32 53.01
N LEU A 5 -39.05 9.40 52.37
CA LEU A 5 -39.23 9.00 50.97
C LEU A 5 -38.63 9.99 49.97
N LEU A 6 -38.63 11.30 50.32
CA LEU A 6 -38.01 12.35 49.51
C LEU A 6 -36.45 12.29 49.58
N LEU A 7 -35.90 11.82 50.71
CA LEU A 7 -34.43 11.65 50.85
C LEU A 7 -33.92 10.44 50.11
N ILE A 8 -34.70 9.35 49.99
CA ILE A 8 -34.36 8.16 49.23
C ILE A 8 -34.45 8.42 47.72
N ILE A 9 -35.43 9.23 47.28
CA ILE A 9 -35.57 9.63 45.86
C ILE A 9 -34.45 10.62 45.47
N ALA A 10 -34.05 11.54 46.37
CA ALA A 10 -32.91 12.44 46.15
C ALA A 10 -31.57 11.69 46.17
N LEU A 11 -31.41 10.60 46.96
CA LEU A 11 -30.22 9.76 46.94
C LEU A 11 -30.18 8.83 45.71
N ALA A 12 -31.33 8.44 45.15
CA ALA A 12 -31.41 7.66 43.92
C ALA A 12 -31.13 8.48 42.64
N CYS A 13 -31.32 9.83 42.72
CA CYS A 13 -30.96 10.73 41.61
C CYS A 13 -29.51 11.23 41.68
N VAL A 14 -28.76 10.96 42.75
CA VAL A 14 -27.32 11.25 42.87
C VAL A 14 -26.45 10.01 42.56
N VAL A 15 -27.07 8.84 42.36
CA VAL A 15 -26.36 7.65 41.93
C VAL A 15 -26.36 7.64 40.41
N GLY A 16 -25.30 8.23 39.83
CA GLY A 16 -24.91 7.73 38.55
C GLY A 16 -24.63 8.64 37.42
N ALA A 17 -23.85 9.64 37.59
CA ALA A 17 -22.85 9.86 36.57
C ALA A 17 -21.58 9.08 36.97
N PHE A 18 -21.66 7.78 37.06
CA PHE A 18 -20.44 6.97 36.94
C PHE A 18 -19.93 7.25 35.54
N ALA A 19 -18.84 7.99 35.42
CA ALA A 19 -18.13 8.12 34.18
C ALA A 19 -17.92 6.67 33.64
N GLN A 20 -18.60 6.33 32.56
CA GLN A 20 -18.44 5.01 31.95
C GLN A 20 -16.96 4.78 31.74
N ALA A 21 -16.42 3.65 32.19
CA ALA A 21 -15.01 3.34 32.08
C ALA A 21 -14.59 3.40 30.60
N LYS A 22 -13.42 3.93 30.33
CA LYS A 22 -12.86 3.93 28.98
C LYS A 22 -12.62 2.50 28.53
N PRO A 23 -12.95 2.13 27.29
CA PRO A 23 -12.77 0.76 26.80
C PRO A 23 -11.29 0.39 26.70
N SER A 24 -10.97 -0.87 26.95
CA SER A 24 -9.66 -1.47 26.69
C SER A 24 -9.63 -2.02 25.27
N VAL A 25 -8.70 -1.54 24.45
CA VAL A 25 -8.63 -1.86 23.03
C VAL A 25 -7.30 -2.54 22.70
N GLU A 26 -7.34 -3.64 21.97
CA GLU A 26 -6.15 -4.36 21.52
C GLU A 26 -6.38 -5.04 20.17
N VAL A 27 -5.30 -5.31 19.43
CA VAL A 27 -5.36 -6.07 18.19
C VAL A 27 -4.91 -7.49 18.45
N LYS A 28 -5.71 -8.48 17.99
CA LYS A 28 -5.39 -9.92 18.04
C LYS A 28 -5.82 -10.59 16.77
N VAL A 29 -5.13 -11.66 16.40
CA VAL A 29 -5.60 -12.52 15.31
C VAL A 29 -6.83 -13.31 15.78
N HIS A 30 -7.95 -13.13 15.09
CA HIS A 30 -9.21 -13.81 15.33
C HIS A 30 -9.71 -14.45 14.03
N ASN A 31 -9.98 -15.73 14.05
CA ASN A 31 -10.36 -16.50 12.86
C ASN A 31 -9.40 -16.32 11.65
N GLY A 32 -8.09 -16.16 11.93
CA GLY A 32 -7.04 -15.96 10.91
C GLY A 32 -6.88 -14.52 10.42
N ARG A 33 -7.59 -13.55 10.99
CA ARG A 33 -7.59 -12.14 10.60
C ARG A 33 -7.21 -11.25 11.79
N PRO A 34 -6.30 -10.28 11.64
CA PRO A 34 -6.09 -9.25 12.65
C PRO A 34 -7.41 -8.51 12.90
N THR A 35 -7.81 -8.45 14.15
CA THR A 35 -9.13 -7.94 14.55
C THR A 35 -8.99 -7.08 15.80
N VAL A 36 -9.75 -6.01 15.86
CA VAL A 36 -9.81 -5.14 17.02
C VAL A 36 -10.68 -5.77 18.09
N PHE A 37 -10.15 -5.92 19.29
CA PHE A 37 -10.88 -6.35 20.48
C PHE A 37 -11.15 -5.13 21.36
N ILE A 38 -12.42 -4.93 21.71
CA ILE A 38 -12.88 -3.89 22.62
C ILE A 38 -13.45 -4.58 23.85
N ASP A 39 -12.86 -4.36 25.02
CA ASP A 39 -13.21 -5.04 26.26
C ASP A 39 -13.27 -6.58 26.13
N GLY A 40 -12.34 -7.12 25.34
CA GLY A 40 -12.22 -8.56 25.08
C GLY A 40 -13.18 -9.10 24.01
N VAL A 41 -14.01 -8.29 23.38
CA VAL A 41 -14.96 -8.68 22.34
C VAL A 41 -14.39 -8.30 20.95
N PRO A 42 -14.34 -9.27 19.98
CA PRO A 42 -13.88 -8.97 18.62
C PRO A 42 -14.89 -8.10 17.87
N ASN A 43 -14.38 -7.09 17.16
CA ASN A 43 -15.19 -6.12 16.42
C ASN A 43 -14.65 -5.93 15.00
N ALA A 44 -15.55 -5.87 14.03
CA ALA A 44 -15.23 -5.59 12.64
C ALA A 44 -15.09 -4.09 12.34
N LEU A 45 -15.75 -3.24 13.13
CA LEU A 45 -15.70 -1.78 13.04
C LEU A 45 -15.94 -1.23 11.62
N PRO A 46 -17.07 -1.59 10.92
CA PRO A 46 -17.41 -0.89 9.70
C PRO A 46 -17.44 0.60 9.98
N GLY A 47 -16.72 1.40 9.21
CA GLY A 47 -16.48 2.79 9.58
C GLY A 47 -16.99 3.79 8.56
N TYR A 48 -17.16 5.04 9.00
CA TYR A 48 -17.38 6.18 8.13
C TYR A 48 -16.53 7.37 8.57
N SER A 49 -15.93 8.05 7.59
CA SER A 49 -15.18 9.28 7.77
C SER A 49 -15.79 10.39 6.91
N PRO A 50 -16.44 11.39 7.51
CA PRO A 50 -16.93 12.53 6.75
C PRO A 50 -15.79 13.46 6.30
N MET A 51 -14.56 13.27 6.77
CA MET A 51 -13.46 14.23 6.59
C MET A 51 -13.95 15.66 6.80
N ALA A 52 -14.58 15.90 7.95
CA ALA A 52 -15.32 17.11 8.22
C ALA A 52 -14.40 18.33 8.25
N TRP A 53 -14.38 19.05 7.15
CA TRP A 53 -13.74 20.33 6.99
C TRP A 53 -14.58 21.45 7.59
N ASP A 54 -15.89 21.23 7.64
CA ASP A 54 -16.84 22.15 8.25
C ASP A 54 -18.03 21.43 8.90
N LYS A 55 -18.65 22.08 9.88
CA LYS A 55 -19.82 21.55 10.56
C LYS A 55 -21.02 21.35 9.62
N PRO A 56 -21.39 22.29 8.73
CA PRO A 56 -22.50 22.09 7.80
C PRO A 56 -22.41 20.83 6.96
N TYR A 57 -21.21 20.43 6.54
CA TYR A 57 -21.02 19.19 5.82
C TYR A 57 -21.22 17.96 6.71
N THR A 58 -20.60 17.94 7.88
CA THR A 58 -20.76 16.86 8.85
C THR A 58 -22.21 16.65 9.25
N ASP A 59 -22.94 17.74 9.49
CA ASP A 59 -24.37 17.72 9.84
C ASP A 59 -25.26 17.14 8.73
N ARG A 60 -24.84 17.20 7.46
CA ARG A 60 -25.56 16.56 6.33
C ARG A 60 -25.22 15.09 6.16
N GLN A 61 -23.94 14.73 6.33
CA GLN A 61 -23.47 13.38 5.99
C GLN A 61 -23.68 12.36 7.11
N LEU A 62 -23.42 12.73 8.36
CA LEU A 62 -23.58 11.80 9.48
C LEU A 62 -25.01 11.21 9.59
N PRO A 63 -26.10 11.99 9.41
CA PRO A 63 -27.45 11.43 9.44
C PRO A 63 -27.74 10.38 8.37
N ARG A 64 -27.00 10.39 7.25
CA ARG A 64 -27.16 9.38 6.18
C ARG A 64 -26.53 8.04 6.56
N PHE A 65 -25.41 8.06 7.30
CA PHE A 65 -24.69 6.87 7.71
C PHE A 65 -25.15 6.30 9.06
N ALA A 66 -25.58 7.14 10.00
CA ALA A 66 -25.99 6.71 11.33
C ALA A 66 -27.08 5.61 11.36
N PRO A 67 -28.08 5.59 10.47
CA PRO A 67 -29.07 4.52 10.42
C PRO A 67 -28.50 3.13 10.13
N HIS A 68 -27.29 3.05 9.53
CA HIS A 68 -26.62 1.78 9.22
C HIS A 68 -25.92 1.16 10.42
N LYS A 69 -25.86 1.87 11.57
CA LYS A 69 -25.18 1.40 12.78
C LYS A 69 -23.70 1.13 12.52
N MET A 70 -22.99 2.21 12.13
CA MET A 70 -21.57 2.14 11.93
C MET A 70 -20.89 1.76 13.24
N GLY A 71 -19.89 0.88 13.18
CA GLY A 71 -19.11 0.49 14.36
C GLY A 71 -18.19 1.61 14.83
N VAL A 72 -17.70 2.44 13.88
CA VAL A 72 -16.76 3.52 14.18
C VAL A 72 -16.94 4.72 13.24
N TYR A 73 -16.76 5.91 13.81
CA TYR A 73 -16.59 7.15 13.05
C TYR A 73 -15.15 7.65 13.16
N TYR A 74 -14.54 7.93 12.01
CA TYR A 74 -13.25 8.58 11.93
C TYR A 74 -13.49 10.09 11.91
N ILE A 75 -13.21 10.75 13.03
CA ILE A 75 -13.40 12.18 13.19
C ILE A 75 -12.10 12.91 12.87
N CYS A 76 -12.13 13.68 11.80
CA CYS A 76 -11.04 14.58 11.46
C CYS A 76 -11.35 15.94 12.08
N PRO A 77 -10.45 16.50 12.91
CA PRO A 77 -10.62 17.86 13.41
C PRO A 77 -10.77 18.85 12.26
N PRO A 78 -11.59 19.89 12.40
CA PRO A 78 -11.83 20.85 11.33
C PRO A 78 -10.53 21.55 10.92
N VAL A 79 -10.32 21.69 9.62
CA VAL A 79 -9.19 22.41 9.05
C VAL A 79 -9.56 23.87 8.90
N ILE A 80 -8.69 24.77 9.38
CA ILE A 80 -8.84 26.19 9.10
C ILE A 80 -8.50 26.44 7.63
N ARG A 81 -9.39 27.17 6.95
CA ARG A 81 -9.40 27.44 5.50
C ARG A 81 -8.02 27.68 4.91
N GLY A 82 -7.69 26.95 3.89
CA GLY A 82 -6.62 27.28 2.95
C GLY A 82 -5.73 26.13 2.47
N ASP A 83 -5.63 25.01 3.21
CA ASP A 83 -4.79 23.90 2.84
C ASP A 83 -5.59 22.60 2.84
N PHE A 84 -5.44 21.80 1.80
CA PHE A 84 -6.31 20.68 1.45
C PHE A 84 -6.29 19.50 2.44
N PHE A 85 -5.22 19.35 3.22
CA PHE A 85 -5.02 18.19 4.09
C PHE A 85 -4.28 18.57 5.36
N GLY A 86 -4.94 19.03 6.37
CA GLY A 86 -4.25 19.22 7.62
C GLY A 86 -4.99 20.08 8.61
N THR A 87 -4.87 19.71 9.85
CA THR A 87 -5.42 20.45 10.96
C THR A 87 -4.41 21.50 11.36
N GLN A 88 -4.72 22.78 11.20
CA GLN A 88 -3.89 23.87 11.70
C GLN A 88 -4.14 24.05 13.19
N PHE A 89 -3.34 23.40 14.02
CA PHE A 89 -3.59 23.38 15.46
C PHE A 89 -2.73 24.34 16.28
N TRP A 90 -1.86 25.11 15.63
CA TRP A 90 -0.91 25.92 16.35
C TRP A 90 -1.39 27.35 16.42
N VAL A 91 -1.77 27.77 17.60
CA VAL A 91 -2.17 29.15 17.86
C VAL A 91 -1.14 29.81 18.73
N GLY A 92 -0.77 30.99 18.33
CA GLY A 92 0.02 31.94 19.09
C GLY A 92 1.39 32.25 18.54
N ASP A 93 1.75 33.50 18.65
CA ASP A 93 3.03 34.07 18.25
C ASP A 93 4.14 33.77 19.25
N GLU A 94 3.85 33.09 20.34
CA GLU A 94 4.79 32.82 21.42
C GLU A 94 5.41 31.44 21.26
N VAL A 95 6.53 31.41 20.56
CA VAL A 95 7.52 30.37 20.82
C VAL A 95 8.34 30.84 22.02
N SER A 96 7.86 30.55 23.22
CA SER A 96 8.74 30.50 24.37
C SER A 96 9.81 29.43 24.12
N SER A 97 10.91 29.43 24.82
CA SER A 97 11.92 28.35 24.85
C SER A 97 11.31 26.96 25.17
N THR A 98 10.05 26.92 25.57
CA THR A 98 9.12 25.79 25.62
C THR A 98 7.94 26.12 24.74
N PRO A 99 7.86 25.57 23.52
CA PRO A 99 6.72 25.80 22.63
C PRO A 99 5.44 25.29 23.32
N LEU A 100 4.64 26.22 23.81
CA LEU A 100 3.28 25.95 24.22
C LEU A 100 2.47 25.82 22.94
N VAL A 101 2.24 24.61 22.54
CA VAL A 101 1.24 24.32 21.50
C VAL A 101 -0.12 24.52 22.15
N LYS A 102 -0.77 25.62 21.84
CA LYS A 102 -2.16 25.87 22.22
C LYS A 102 -3.00 25.74 20.96
N MET A 103 -3.98 24.86 20.99
CA MET A 103 -5.02 24.85 19.99
C MET A 103 -5.89 26.11 20.13
N HIS A 104 -6.41 26.61 19.04
CA HIS A 104 -7.41 27.66 19.12
C HIS A 104 -8.68 27.11 19.78
N PRO A 105 -9.38 27.85 20.64
CA PRO A 105 -10.62 27.37 21.26
C PRO A 105 -11.66 26.87 20.26
N SER A 106 -11.73 27.46 19.04
CA SER A 106 -12.62 27.02 17.96
C SER A 106 -12.25 25.64 17.39
N ASP A 107 -10.98 25.24 17.41
CA ASP A 107 -10.55 23.93 16.90
C ASP A 107 -10.94 22.83 17.88
N TYR A 108 -10.80 23.07 19.18
CA TYR A 108 -11.30 22.19 20.21
C TYR A 108 -12.81 22.02 20.11
N GLN A 109 -13.53 23.13 19.96
CA GLN A 109 -14.99 23.11 19.83
C GLN A 109 -15.41 22.31 18.59
N GLY A 110 -14.69 22.41 17.49
CA GLY A 110 -14.96 21.64 16.28
C GLY A 110 -14.82 20.14 16.47
N ILE A 111 -13.84 19.68 17.25
CA ILE A 111 -13.70 18.26 17.61
C ILE A 111 -14.87 17.81 18.49
N ASP A 112 -15.19 18.59 19.54
CA ASP A 112 -16.30 18.27 20.42
C ASP A 112 -17.62 18.21 19.65
N ASP A 113 -17.93 19.21 18.84
CA ASP A 113 -19.15 19.27 18.02
C ASP A 113 -19.28 18.07 17.07
N ALA A 114 -18.20 17.65 16.42
CA ALA A 114 -18.21 16.52 15.51
C ALA A 114 -18.41 15.19 16.23
N VAL A 115 -17.70 14.96 17.34
CA VAL A 115 -17.86 13.75 18.16
C VAL A 115 -19.25 13.69 18.78
N GLU A 116 -19.72 14.79 19.40
CA GLU A 116 -21.03 14.84 20.03
C GLU A 116 -22.17 14.66 19.01
N THR A 117 -22.02 15.22 17.80
CA THR A 117 -22.97 15.00 16.71
C THR A 117 -23.03 13.53 16.31
N ALA A 118 -21.87 12.89 16.13
CA ALA A 118 -21.81 11.46 15.77
C ALA A 118 -22.44 10.60 16.86
N LEU A 119 -22.10 10.80 18.12
CA LEU A 119 -22.62 10.03 19.24
C LEU A 119 -24.11 10.31 19.55
N LYS A 120 -24.61 11.50 19.26
CA LYS A 120 -26.04 11.82 19.36
C LYS A 120 -26.85 11.03 18.34
N LEU A 121 -26.33 10.86 17.13
CA LEU A 121 -26.98 10.13 16.03
C LEU A 121 -26.83 8.62 16.17
N ASP A 122 -25.68 8.16 16.61
CA ASP A 122 -25.35 6.74 16.84
C ASP A 122 -24.65 6.55 18.21
N PRO A 123 -25.38 6.47 19.31
CA PRO A 123 -24.79 6.38 20.66
C PRO A 123 -23.96 5.10 20.88
N GLY A 124 -24.17 4.06 20.07
CA GLY A 124 -23.46 2.79 20.11
C GLY A 124 -22.08 2.84 19.46
N ALA A 125 -21.80 3.80 18.60
CA ALA A 125 -20.58 3.87 17.85
C ALA A 125 -19.35 4.21 18.69
N TYR A 126 -18.18 3.79 18.21
CA TYR A 126 -16.89 4.21 18.69
C TYR A 126 -16.32 5.34 17.84
N ILE A 127 -15.27 5.98 18.35
CA ILE A 127 -14.60 7.11 17.71
C ILE A 127 -13.11 6.79 17.52
N ILE A 128 -12.59 7.07 16.34
CA ILE A 128 -11.16 7.20 16.05
C ILE A 128 -10.92 8.66 15.66
N ILE A 129 -10.01 9.33 16.37
CA ILE A 129 -9.59 10.69 15.99
C ILE A 129 -8.48 10.56 14.95
N ARG A 130 -8.76 11.02 13.73
CA ARG A 130 -7.82 11.01 12.60
C ARG A 130 -7.29 12.43 12.39
N PHE A 131 -5.98 12.62 12.46
CA PHE A 131 -5.37 13.95 12.41
C PHE A 131 -4.01 13.95 11.73
N GLY A 132 -3.68 15.08 11.13
CA GLY A 132 -2.35 15.38 10.60
C GLY A 132 -1.72 16.57 11.31
N ILE A 133 -0.51 16.92 10.90
CA ILE A 133 0.23 18.04 11.45
C ILE A 133 0.42 19.08 10.36
N MET A 134 -0.17 20.25 10.57
CA MET A 134 0.11 21.44 9.75
C MET A 134 0.30 22.65 10.62
N GLU A 135 1.38 23.35 10.38
CA GLU A 135 1.72 24.58 11.09
C GLU A 135 0.99 25.79 10.49
N PRO A 136 0.64 26.80 11.32
CA PRO A 136 0.07 28.04 10.80
C PRO A 136 1.09 28.86 10.00
N ALA A 137 0.60 29.67 9.08
CA ALA A 137 1.45 30.53 8.25
C ALA A 137 2.35 31.46 9.07
N SER A 138 1.91 31.89 10.24
CA SER A 138 2.70 32.68 11.19
C SER A 138 3.93 31.95 11.72
N TRP A 139 3.80 30.65 12.01
CA TRP A 139 4.93 29.81 12.41
C TRP A 139 5.92 29.64 11.26
N LYS A 140 5.43 29.31 10.06
CA LYS A 140 6.25 29.21 8.85
C LYS A 140 7.04 30.49 8.58
N LYS A 141 6.40 31.64 8.72
CA LYS A 141 7.07 32.95 8.53
C LYS A 141 8.19 33.19 9.54
N ARG A 142 8.03 32.79 10.81
CA ARG A 142 9.06 32.97 11.85
C ARG A 142 10.20 31.96 11.77
N HIS A 143 9.89 30.76 11.30
CA HIS A 143 10.80 29.62 11.23
C HIS A 143 11.06 29.16 9.81
N ALA A 144 11.22 30.14 8.89
CA ALA A 144 11.48 29.83 7.47
C ALA A 144 12.75 28.98 7.26
N ASP A 145 13.68 29.04 8.21
CA ASP A 145 14.88 28.19 8.24
C ASP A 145 14.58 26.70 8.44
N GLN A 146 13.41 26.32 8.95
CA GLN A 146 13.00 24.93 9.19
C GLN A 146 12.48 24.21 7.95
N TYR A 147 12.40 24.90 6.82
CA TYR A 147 11.79 24.38 5.61
C TYR A 147 12.83 23.82 4.63
N PHE A 148 12.35 22.88 3.86
CA PHE A 148 13.04 22.34 2.71
C PHE A 148 13.46 23.47 1.75
N VAL A 149 14.66 23.37 1.19
CA VAL A 149 15.19 24.31 0.18
C VAL A 149 15.71 23.50 -0.99
N ASN A 150 15.28 23.83 -2.20
CA ASN A 150 15.78 23.14 -3.38
C ASN A 150 17.17 23.64 -3.82
N ASP A 151 17.74 23.03 -4.87
CA ASP A 151 19.06 23.36 -5.39
C ASP A 151 19.20 24.77 -6.03
N GLU A 152 18.06 25.44 -6.28
CA GLU A 152 17.99 26.85 -6.71
C GLU A 152 17.83 27.84 -5.54
N GLY A 153 17.79 27.34 -4.31
CA GLY A 153 17.61 28.16 -3.11
C GLY A 153 16.14 28.55 -2.85
N VAL A 154 15.17 27.92 -3.51
CA VAL A 154 13.75 28.18 -3.30
C VAL A 154 13.25 27.36 -2.12
N ALA A 155 12.62 28.04 -1.13
CA ALA A 155 12.03 27.36 0.01
C ALA A 155 10.75 26.61 -0.39
N GLY A 156 10.63 25.37 0.07
CA GLY A 156 9.49 24.51 -0.14
C GLY A 156 8.29 24.81 0.76
N ILE A 157 7.23 24.04 0.55
CA ILE A 157 6.01 24.10 1.37
C ILE A 157 6.10 23.22 2.62
N ALA A 158 6.98 22.22 2.62
CA ALA A 158 7.16 21.28 3.71
C ALA A 158 8.40 21.57 4.55
N PRO A 159 8.41 21.22 5.85
CA PRO A 159 9.59 21.29 6.68
C PRO A 159 10.63 20.26 6.24
N SER A 160 11.91 20.59 6.45
CA SER A 160 12.99 19.63 6.28
C SER A 160 12.85 18.44 7.22
N MET A 161 13.18 17.23 6.76
CA MET A 161 13.30 16.07 7.65
C MET A 161 14.41 16.25 8.71
N ALA A 162 15.37 17.14 8.44
CA ALA A 162 16.41 17.52 9.38
C ALA A 162 15.99 18.62 10.39
N ALA A 163 14.76 19.16 10.31
CA ALA A 163 14.27 20.26 11.12
C ALA A 163 13.87 19.82 12.54
N ASP A 164 14.84 19.64 13.43
CA ASP A 164 14.58 19.13 14.78
C ASP A 164 13.58 19.97 15.59
N LEU A 165 13.60 21.31 15.45
CA LEU A 165 12.63 22.20 16.11
C LEU A 165 11.21 21.95 15.62
N TYR A 166 11.02 21.82 14.30
CA TYR A 166 9.72 21.51 13.74
C TYR A 166 9.17 20.20 14.29
N TRP A 167 9.92 19.11 14.19
CA TRP A 167 9.47 17.78 14.59
C TRP A 167 9.27 17.65 16.10
N ALA A 168 10.07 18.37 16.90
CA ALA A 168 9.83 18.46 18.35
C ALA A 168 8.52 19.18 18.66
N THR A 169 8.21 20.26 17.93
CA THR A 169 6.95 21.01 18.07
C THR A 169 5.75 20.17 17.64
N ALA A 170 5.86 19.49 16.50
CA ALA A 170 4.86 18.56 15.98
C ALA A 170 4.55 17.43 16.98
N SER A 171 5.59 16.88 17.63
CA SER A 171 5.42 15.85 18.67
C SER A 171 4.67 16.38 19.91
N LYS A 172 5.00 17.57 20.37
CA LYS A 172 4.29 18.21 21.49
C LYS A 172 2.82 18.46 21.16
N PHE A 173 2.56 18.94 19.95
CA PHE A 173 1.20 19.11 19.45
C PHE A 173 0.43 17.79 19.44
N THR A 174 1.01 16.72 18.87
CA THR A 174 0.40 15.38 18.82
C THR A 174 0.01 14.92 20.24
N THR A 175 0.94 15.04 21.18
CA THR A 175 0.69 14.68 22.58
C THR A 175 -0.43 15.53 23.21
N ALA A 176 -0.42 16.86 23.00
CA ALA A 176 -1.41 17.78 23.57
C ALA A 176 -2.82 17.54 23.01
N LEU A 177 -2.95 17.26 21.70
CA LEU A 177 -4.23 16.93 21.07
C LEU A 177 -4.84 15.67 21.69
N ILE A 178 -4.04 14.61 21.80
CA ILE A 178 -4.51 13.34 22.36
C ILE A 178 -4.90 13.52 23.83
N GLN A 179 -4.10 14.23 24.62
CA GLN A 179 -4.44 14.55 26.03
C GLN A 179 -5.74 15.35 26.14
N TYR A 180 -5.97 16.30 25.23
CA TYR A 180 -7.26 16.98 25.17
C TYR A 180 -8.41 15.99 24.95
N CYS A 181 -8.33 15.17 23.92
CA CYS A 181 -9.36 14.17 23.61
C CYS A 181 -9.59 13.20 24.78
N GLU A 182 -8.52 12.74 25.42
CA GLU A 182 -8.59 11.87 26.60
C GLU A 182 -9.21 12.53 27.83
N SER A 183 -9.21 13.87 27.91
CA SER A 183 -9.83 14.62 29.01
C SER A 183 -11.33 14.87 28.86
N ARG A 184 -11.90 14.56 27.67
CA ARG A 184 -13.30 14.89 27.36
C ARG A 184 -14.29 13.87 27.90
N PRO A 185 -15.55 14.28 28.18
CA PRO A 185 -16.62 13.36 28.61
C PRO A 185 -16.83 12.19 27.66
N TRP A 186 -16.66 12.41 26.34
CA TRP A 186 -16.83 11.41 25.31
C TRP A 186 -15.60 10.49 25.11
N ALA A 187 -14.52 10.67 25.87
CA ALA A 187 -13.31 9.84 25.78
C ALA A 187 -13.56 8.35 26.03
N ASN A 188 -14.65 8.01 26.72
CA ASN A 188 -15.11 6.64 26.92
C ASN A 188 -15.63 5.96 25.63
N ARG A 189 -15.75 6.71 24.53
CA ARG A 189 -16.10 6.18 23.21
C ARG A 189 -14.90 6.17 22.24
N VAL A 190 -13.77 6.78 22.62
CA VAL A 190 -12.56 6.80 21.81
C VAL A 190 -11.85 5.45 21.93
N ILE A 191 -11.60 4.81 20.79
CA ILE A 191 -10.89 3.53 20.70
C ILE A 191 -9.54 3.65 20.02
N GLY A 192 -9.23 4.80 19.40
CA GLY A 192 -7.95 4.97 18.74
C GLY A 192 -7.69 6.37 18.22
N TYR A 193 -6.45 6.53 17.80
CA TYR A 193 -5.90 7.72 17.18
C TYR A 193 -5.22 7.33 15.87
N ALA A 194 -5.56 7.99 14.76
CA ALA A 194 -4.97 7.77 13.46
C ALA A 194 -4.20 9.01 13.00
N HIS A 195 -2.92 8.85 12.74
CA HIS A 195 -2.03 9.93 12.35
C HIS A 195 -1.67 9.83 10.86
N PHE A 196 -2.06 10.80 10.05
CA PHE A 196 -1.74 10.83 8.62
C PHE A 196 -0.53 11.73 8.27
N HIS A 197 0.34 11.97 9.25
CA HIS A 197 1.55 12.79 9.10
C HIS A 197 1.22 14.18 8.57
N ARG A 198 1.71 14.59 7.41
CA ARG A 198 1.33 15.86 6.80
C ARG A 198 0.25 15.66 5.74
N THR A 199 0.59 15.00 4.65
CA THR A 199 -0.33 14.79 3.53
C THR A 199 -0.36 13.31 3.19
N GLU A 200 -1.40 12.61 3.61
CA GLU A 200 -1.64 11.18 3.32
C GLU A 200 -0.40 10.29 3.48
N GLY A 201 0.40 10.54 4.53
CA GLY A 201 1.64 9.79 4.79
C GLY A 201 2.76 10.06 3.79
N THR A 202 2.60 11.02 2.89
CA THR A 202 3.66 11.41 1.95
C THR A 202 4.50 12.55 2.50
N TYR A 203 5.70 12.69 1.95
CA TYR A 203 6.56 13.83 2.20
C TYR A 203 6.35 14.86 1.09
N GLU A 204 5.80 16.03 1.44
CA GLU A 204 5.37 17.04 0.47
C GLU A 204 6.44 17.52 -0.56
N PRO A 205 7.75 17.58 -0.25
CA PRO A 205 8.74 17.87 -1.28
C PRO A 205 8.71 16.89 -2.45
N ALA A 206 8.41 15.61 -2.20
CA ALA A 206 8.24 14.62 -3.25
C ALA A 206 7.05 14.96 -4.18
N ILE A 207 5.96 15.47 -3.62
CA ILE A 207 4.79 15.93 -4.39
C ILE A 207 5.16 17.09 -5.30
N ALA A 208 6.03 18.00 -4.85
CA ALA A 208 6.53 19.10 -5.66
C ALA A 208 7.62 18.69 -6.68
N GLY A 209 7.97 17.40 -6.74
CA GLY A 209 9.04 16.89 -7.60
C GLY A 209 10.43 17.27 -7.11
N TRP A 210 10.59 17.54 -5.82
CA TRP A 210 11.87 17.91 -5.20
C TRP A 210 12.34 16.77 -4.29
N ILE A 211 13.50 16.21 -4.59
CA ILE A 211 14.07 15.10 -3.84
C ILE A 211 15.10 15.58 -2.84
N PHE A 212 16.01 16.47 -3.27
CA PHE A 212 17.18 16.86 -2.51
C PHE A 212 16.93 18.15 -1.73
N ASP A 213 17.07 18.06 -0.43
CA ASP A 213 16.91 19.20 0.48
C ASP A 213 18.29 19.88 0.69
N HIS A 214 18.44 21.07 0.15
CA HIS A 214 19.63 21.90 0.26
C HIS A 214 19.58 22.89 1.43
N SER A 215 18.63 22.73 2.37
CA SER A 215 18.62 23.55 3.57
C SER A 215 19.91 23.41 4.37
N ALA A 216 20.26 24.45 5.11
CA ALA A 216 21.47 24.43 5.94
C ALA A 216 21.46 23.29 6.96
N MET A 217 20.28 22.96 7.50
CA MET A 217 20.11 21.85 8.46
C MET A 217 20.36 20.50 7.78
N MET A 218 19.78 20.29 6.60
CA MET A 218 19.98 19.05 5.87
C MET A 218 21.44 18.91 5.43
N THR A 219 22.08 19.98 4.97
CA THR A 219 23.51 19.98 4.62
C THR A 219 24.39 19.59 5.82
N ALA A 220 24.08 20.11 7.00
CA ALA A 220 24.80 19.73 8.22
C ALA A 220 24.55 18.26 8.60
N ARG A 221 23.31 17.79 8.51
CA ARG A 221 22.94 16.39 8.77
C ARG A 221 23.58 15.44 7.77
N TRP A 222 23.61 15.82 6.51
CA TRP A 222 24.25 15.09 5.43
C TRP A 222 25.75 14.85 5.69
N ARG A 223 26.49 15.91 6.01
CA ARG A 223 27.91 15.81 6.33
C ARG A 223 28.19 14.97 7.56
N ALA A 224 27.37 15.11 8.60
CA ALA A 224 27.45 14.29 9.80
C ALA A 224 27.22 12.80 9.49
N TRP A 225 26.19 12.48 8.69
CA TRP A 225 25.87 11.12 8.29
C TRP A 225 26.97 10.50 7.40
N LEU A 226 27.50 11.24 6.43
CA LEU A 226 28.64 10.80 5.63
C LEU A 226 29.88 10.54 6.49
N THR A 227 30.11 11.40 7.49
CA THR A 227 31.25 11.23 8.44
C THR A 227 31.04 9.95 9.25
N GLU A 228 29.83 9.65 9.68
CA GLU A 228 29.52 8.40 10.37
C GLU A 228 29.68 7.18 9.47
N LYS A 229 29.24 7.27 8.21
CA LYS A 229 29.31 6.17 7.24
C LYS A 229 30.73 5.86 6.79
N TYR A 230 31.48 6.88 6.35
CA TYR A 230 32.78 6.72 5.69
C TYR A 230 33.99 6.87 6.62
N LYS A 231 33.89 7.58 7.72
CA LYS A 231 34.93 7.85 8.72
C LYS A 231 36.09 8.72 8.22
N THR A 232 36.51 8.61 6.96
CA THR A 232 37.62 9.33 6.37
C THR A 232 37.31 9.88 4.98
N ASP A 233 38.00 10.98 4.60
CA ASP A 233 37.90 11.54 3.25
C ASP A 233 38.30 10.54 2.18
N ASP A 234 39.31 9.72 2.44
CA ASP A 234 39.76 8.74 1.47
C ASP A 234 38.74 7.63 1.21
N ALA A 235 38.02 7.20 2.22
CA ALA A 235 36.93 6.24 2.04
C ALA A 235 35.76 6.84 1.22
N LEU A 236 35.41 8.11 1.48
CA LEU A 236 34.40 8.82 0.67
C LEU A 236 34.85 8.96 -0.79
N ARG A 237 36.10 9.40 -1.01
CA ARG A 237 36.71 9.53 -2.36
C ARG A 237 36.69 8.20 -3.13
N ALA A 238 37.02 7.12 -2.45
CA ALA A 238 36.99 5.79 -3.03
C ALA A 238 35.57 5.36 -3.43
N ALA A 239 34.59 5.61 -2.57
CA ALA A 239 33.18 5.24 -2.80
C ALA A 239 32.55 6.05 -3.94
N TRP A 240 32.79 7.35 -4.00
CA TRP A 240 32.18 8.22 -5.01
C TRP A 240 33.06 8.41 -6.27
N GLY A 241 34.30 7.96 -6.24
CA GLY A 241 35.19 8.07 -7.38
C GLY A 241 35.73 9.49 -7.64
N ASP A 242 35.56 10.42 -6.73
CA ASP A 242 36.02 11.81 -6.83
C ASP A 242 37.14 12.09 -5.83
N LYS A 243 38.33 12.36 -6.37
CA LYS A 243 39.57 12.59 -5.58
C LYS A 243 39.59 13.93 -4.84
N THR A 244 38.69 14.85 -5.17
CA THR A 244 38.67 16.23 -4.62
C THR A 244 37.74 16.35 -3.40
N LEU A 245 36.88 15.37 -3.14
CA LEU A 245 35.90 15.41 -2.08
C LEU A 245 36.53 15.39 -0.69
N SER A 246 35.83 16.04 0.24
CA SER A 246 36.06 15.85 1.68
C SER A 246 34.72 15.78 2.40
N LEU A 247 34.67 15.07 3.52
CA LEU A 247 33.46 14.94 4.36
C LEU A 247 32.94 16.32 4.81
N ALA A 248 33.85 17.25 5.12
CA ALA A 248 33.45 18.59 5.57
C ALA A 248 32.87 19.48 4.45
N ALA A 249 33.25 19.22 3.18
CA ALA A 249 32.81 20.00 2.03
C ALA A 249 31.76 19.29 1.16
N ALA A 250 31.39 18.07 1.52
CA ALA A 250 30.39 17.33 0.74
C ALA A 250 29.07 18.09 0.66
N GLU A 251 28.61 18.31 -0.57
CA GLU A 251 27.33 18.95 -0.86
C GLU A 251 26.22 17.90 -1.05
N VAL A 252 24.99 18.27 -0.74
CA VAL A 252 23.81 17.49 -1.10
C VAL A 252 23.75 17.36 -2.62
N PRO A 253 23.46 16.19 -3.18
CA PRO A 253 23.34 16.00 -4.62
C PRO A 253 22.35 16.98 -5.24
N LYS A 254 22.65 17.49 -6.44
CA LYS A 254 21.75 18.39 -7.16
C LYS A 254 20.63 17.63 -7.84
N ASP A 255 19.46 18.22 -7.83
CA ASP A 255 18.30 17.67 -8.52
C ASP A 255 18.50 17.79 -10.04
N LYS A 256 18.84 16.69 -10.67
CA LYS A 256 19.03 16.61 -12.13
C LYS A 256 17.70 16.52 -12.89
N LEU A 257 16.60 16.31 -12.17
CA LEU A 257 15.28 15.98 -12.76
C LEU A 257 14.42 17.19 -13.03
N ARG A 258 14.88 18.39 -12.64
CA ARG A 258 14.07 19.60 -12.78
C ARG A 258 13.88 20.04 -14.22
N GLY A 259 12.61 20.07 -14.62
CA GLY A 259 12.13 20.79 -15.80
C GLY A 259 12.52 20.20 -17.15
N LYS A 260 13.22 19.08 -17.18
CA LYS A 260 13.47 18.31 -18.40
C LYS A 260 13.22 16.86 -18.10
N MET A 261 12.27 16.25 -18.79
CA MET A 261 12.29 14.79 -18.92
C MET A 261 13.74 14.43 -19.26
N PRO A 262 14.44 13.64 -18.44
CA PRO A 262 15.75 13.19 -18.81
C PRO A 262 15.63 12.54 -20.18
N ASP A 263 16.63 12.73 -21.04
CA ASP A 263 16.68 11.98 -22.29
C ASP A 263 16.88 10.50 -21.95
N VAL A 264 15.78 9.86 -21.52
CA VAL A 264 15.73 8.42 -21.12
C VAL A 264 16.27 7.53 -22.22
N SER A 265 16.41 8.05 -23.44
CA SER A 265 17.02 7.32 -24.55
C SER A 265 18.53 7.14 -24.39
N ARG A 266 19.18 7.91 -23.50
CA ARG A 266 20.65 7.90 -23.34
C ARG A 266 21.12 7.46 -21.95
N ALA A 267 20.33 7.69 -20.90
CA ALA A 267 20.69 7.29 -19.56
C ALA A 267 20.33 5.81 -19.32
N LEU A 268 21.26 5.02 -18.83
CA LEU A 268 20.99 3.66 -18.36
C LEU A 268 20.24 3.76 -17.03
N TYR A 269 19.17 3.00 -16.88
CA TYR A 269 18.30 3.05 -15.70
C TYR A 269 18.96 2.43 -14.47
N TRP A 270 19.42 1.18 -14.61
CA TRP A 270 20.10 0.51 -13.50
C TRP A 270 21.53 0.97 -13.39
N GLN A 271 21.90 1.40 -12.19
CA GLN A 271 23.23 1.89 -11.87
C GLN A 271 23.67 1.38 -10.50
N ALA A 272 24.99 1.26 -10.29
CA ALA A 272 25.57 0.82 -9.03
C ALA A 272 26.96 1.44 -8.79
N GLY A 273 27.45 1.30 -7.56
CA GLY A 273 28.78 1.76 -7.20
C GLY A 273 28.94 3.28 -7.33
N LYS A 274 30.00 3.71 -7.99
CA LYS A 274 30.37 5.13 -8.10
C LYS A 274 29.39 5.95 -8.91
N ASP A 275 28.68 5.32 -9.84
CA ASP A 275 27.81 6.03 -10.80
C ASP A 275 26.57 6.62 -10.12
N ASN A 276 26.10 6.00 -9.04
CA ASN A 276 24.94 6.48 -8.27
C ASN A 276 25.21 6.65 -6.77
N ALA A 277 26.47 6.54 -6.31
CA ALA A 277 26.80 6.58 -4.89
C ALA A 277 26.28 7.82 -4.15
N PRO A 278 26.38 9.05 -4.66
CA PRO A 278 25.81 10.22 -3.99
C PRO A 278 24.29 10.15 -3.83
N LEU A 279 23.57 9.71 -4.87
CA LEU A 279 22.11 9.54 -4.83
C LEU A 279 21.72 8.47 -3.83
N ARG A 280 22.34 7.29 -3.90
CA ARG A 280 22.10 6.19 -2.97
C ARG A 280 22.30 6.63 -1.52
N ASP A 281 23.40 7.30 -1.24
CA ASP A 281 23.73 7.77 0.10
C ASP A 281 22.69 8.75 0.62
N TYR A 282 22.19 9.62 -0.25
CA TYR A 282 21.14 10.56 0.13
C TYR A 282 19.79 9.88 0.39
N LEU A 283 19.39 8.94 -0.44
CA LEU A 283 18.16 8.17 -0.24
C LEU A 283 18.23 7.32 1.04
N GLU A 284 19.40 6.74 1.35
CA GLU A 284 19.63 6.05 2.63
C GLU A 284 19.50 7.01 3.83
N LEU A 285 20.04 8.22 3.74
CA LEU A 285 19.86 9.24 4.77
C LEU A 285 18.40 9.64 4.93
N GLN A 286 17.69 9.86 3.82
CA GLN A 286 16.25 10.18 3.87
C GLN A 286 15.45 9.07 4.56
N LYS A 287 15.70 7.80 4.22
CA LYS A 287 15.11 6.66 4.92
C LYS A 287 15.32 6.75 6.44
N VAL A 288 16.58 6.94 6.85
CA VAL A 288 16.94 7.04 8.28
C VAL A 288 16.18 8.17 8.97
N LEU A 289 16.16 9.36 8.37
CA LEU A 289 15.46 10.52 8.91
C LEU A 289 13.94 10.30 8.99
N PHE A 290 13.35 9.77 7.93
CA PHE A 290 11.92 9.46 7.92
C PHE A 290 11.56 8.47 9.03
N HIS A 291 12.30 7.37 9.18
CA HIS A 291 12.08 6.40 10.24
C HIS A 291 12.26 7.01 11.64
N GLN A 292 13.22 7.94 11.79
CA GLN A 292 13.40 8.67 13.04
C GLN A 292 12.17 9.53 13.36
N ARG A 293 11.65 10.28 12.38
CA ARG A 293 10.44 11.13 12.58
C ARG A 293 9.20 10.30 12.83
N TYR A 294 9.07 9.20 12.13
CA TYR A 294 7.97 8.27 12.33
C TYR A 294 7.95 7.72 13.77
N ARG A 295 9.09 7.23 14.26
CA ARG A 295 9.23 6.79 15.66
C ARG A 295 8.97 7.91 16.67
N GLN A 296 9.42 9.12 16.36
CA GLN A 296 9.20 10.29 17.20
C GLN A 296 7.72 10.64 17.35
N LEU A 297 6.97 10.63 16.26
CA LEU A 297 5.53 10.88 16.26
C LEU A 297 4.75 9.74 16.93
N SER A 298 5.10 8.48 16.68
CA SER A 298 4.52 7.33 17.39
C SER A 298 4.71 7.43 18.91
N ALA A 299 5.92 7.79 19.35
CA ALA A 299 6.20 8.02 20.78
C ALA A 299 5.35 9.18 21.34
N ALA A 300 5.13 10.23 20.57
CA ALA A 300 4.28 11.36 20.96
C ALA A 300 2.79 10.96 21.08
N MET A 301 2.31 10.08 20.20
CA MET A 301 0.96 9.52 20.31
C MET A 301 0.80 8.72 21.60
N ILE A 302 1.73 7.82 21.89
CA ILE A 302 1.74 7.00 23.12
C ILE A 302 1.79 7.89 24.35
N ALA A 303 2.61 8.94 24.34
CA ALA A 303 2.73 9.88 25.46
C ALA A 303 1.46 10.72 25.72
N GLY A 304 0.55 10.76 24.76
CA GLY A 304 -0.74 11.46 24.87
C GLY A 304 -1.78 10.71 25.71
N VAL A 305 -1.61 9.41 25.93
CA VAL A 305 -2.54 8.59 26.72
C VAL A 305 -1.95 8.18 28.07
N ALA A 306 -2.79 7.86 29.05
CA ALA A 306 -2.35 7.32 30.31
C ALA A 306 -1.68 5.94 30.13
N LYS A 307 -0.72 5.59 31.01
CA LYS A 307 0.07 4.35 30.86
C LYS A 307 -0.75 3.05 30.85
N ASP A 308 -1.88 3.04 31.54
CA ASP A 308 -2.80 1.91 31.64
C ASP A 308 -3.89 1.93 30.56
N ARG A 309 -3.93 2.99 29.76
CA ARG A 309 -4.90 3.19 28.67
C ARG A 309 -4.49 2.42 27.42
N LYS A 310 -5.31 1.46 27.02
CA LYS A 310 -5.12 0.71 25.77
C LYS A 310 -6.05 1.25 24.70
N VAL A 311 -5.49 1.82 23.66
CA VAL A 311 -6.16 2.33 22.46
C VAL A 311 -5.38 1.91 21.22
N LEU A 312 -6.01 1.99 20.05
CA LEU A 312 -5.32 1.79 18.76
C LEU A 312 -4.49 3.02 18.42
N PHE A 313 -3.28 2.77 17.94
CA PHE A 313 -2.47 3.74 17.22
C PHE A 313 -2.35 3.30 15.77
N ILE A 314 -2.93 4.09 14.89
CA ILE A 314 -3.00 3.80 13.46
C ILE A 314 -2.19 4.85 12.72
N HIS A 315 -1.46 4.43 11.73
CA HIS A 315 -0.75 5.33 10.85
C HIS A 315 -1.38 5.32 9.46
N ASP A 316 -1.50 6.50 8.88
CA ASP A 316 -1.96 6.64 7.52
C ASP A 316 -0.78 6.43 6.57
N ALA A 317 -1.06 5.77 5.48
CA ALA A 317 -0.28 5.64 4.26
C ALA A 317 1.24 5.54 4.39
N LEU A 318 1.77 4.36 4.50
CA LEU A 318 3.11 4.06 4.03
C LEU A 318 2.99 3.65 2.55
N LYS A 319 2.96 4.62 1.67
CA LYS A 319 2.97 4.36 0.23
C LYS A 319 4.25 3.64 -0.12
N GLN A 320 4.12 2.54 -0.83
CA GLN A 320 5.27 1.74 -1.20
C GLN A 320 5.81 2.15 -2.56
N VAL A 321 7.12 2.04 -2.67
CA VAL A 321 7.74 1.95 -3.99
C VAL A 321 7.04 0.87 -4.79
N MET A 322 6.56 1.21 -5.98
CA MET A 322 5.96 0.31 -6.95
C MET A 322 4.53 -0.18 -6.66
N GLN A 323 3.92 0.13 -5.51
CA GLN A 323 2.47 -0.03 -5.32
C GLN A 323 1.71 1.27 -5.50
N GLY A 324 2.42 2.27 -5.88
CA GLY A 324 2.14 3.61 -5.67
C GLY A 324 0.93 4.20 -6.30
N TRP A 325 0.60 5.17 -5.66
CA TRP A 325 -0.21 6.29 -5.99
C TRP A 325 0.42 7.05 -7.14
N ASP A 326 -0.36 7.40 -8.11
CA ASP A 326 0.04 8.38 -9.08
C ASP A 326 -0.02 9.76 -8.41
N ILE A 327 1.06 10.10 -7.71
CA ILE A 327 1.20 11.41 -7.09
C ILE A 327 1.05 12.49 -8.16
N ASP A 328 1.53 12.24 -9.36
CA ASP A 328 1.46 13.18 -10.46
C ASP A 328 0.03 13.41 -10.93
N ASP A 329 -0.79 12.38 -11.01
CA ASP A 329 -2.19 12.53 -11.43
C ASP A 329 -3.02 13.29 -10.38
N PHE A 330 -2.72 13.16 -9.11
CA PHE A 330 -3.53 13.76 -8.06
C PHE A 330 -3.12 15.20 -7.71
N PHE A 331 -1.82 15.47 -7.57
CA PHE A 331 -1.34 16.77 -7.09
C PHE A 331 -0.72 17.65 -8.15
N VAL A 332 -0.32 17.10 -9.28
CA VAL A 332 0.40 17.80 -10.33
C VAL A 332 -0.36 17.84 -11.66
N MET A 333 -1.64 17.47 -11.67
CA MET A 333 -2.53 17.52 -12.87
C MET A 333 -2.49 18.85 -13.61
N ASN A 334 -2.14 19.93 -12.94
CA ASN A 334 -2.06 21.26 -13.54
C ASN A 334 -0.73 21.58 -14.24
N GLU A 335 0.29 20.71 -14.11
CA GLU A 335 1.63 20.97 -14.64
C GLU A 335 2.08 20.02 -15.76
N GLY A 336 1.25 19.07 -16.17
CA GLY A 336 1.53 18.15 -17.28
C GLY A 336 2.66 17.15 -17.01
N ARG A 337 2.88 16.79 -15.75
CA ARG A 337 3.81 15.74 -15.32
C ARG A 337 3.02 14.47 -15.03
N PHE A 338 3.43 13.36 -15.61
CA PHE A 338 2.59 12.17 -15.70
C PHE A 338 3.25 10.93 -15.13
N HIS A 339 3.99 10.92 -14.05
CA HIS A 339 4.57 9.60 -13.67
C HIS A 339 4.98 9.54 -12.20
N ALA A 340 4.54 8.47 -11.53
CA ALA A 340 5.11 8.03 -10.26
C ALA A 340 6.57 7.65 -10.47
N ASP A 341 7.42 8.44 -9.89
CA ASP A 341 8.86 8.32 -9.97
C ASP A 341 9.35 7.51 -8.77
N PRO A 342 10.25 6.52 -8.93
CA PRO A 342 10.85 5.81 -7.81
C PRO A 342 11.48 6.74 -6.78
N GLU A 343 12.07 7.84 -7.20
CA GLU A 343 12.66 8.82 -6.30
C GLU A 343 11.61 9.53 -5.47
N LEU A 344 10.47 9.90 -6.06
CA LEU A 344 9.35 10.48 -5.33
C LEU A 344 8.82 9.52 -4.27
N MET A 345 8.72 8.23 -4.59
CA MET A 345 8.32 7.20 -3.64
C MET A 345 9.32 7.06 -2.49
N SER A 346 10.61 7.06 -2.78
CA SER A 346 11.66 7.05 -1.75
C SER A 346 11.66 8.33 -0.92
N ALA A 347 11.49 9.46 -1.55
CA ALA A 347 11.41 10.75 -0.87
C ALA A 347 10.16 10.86 0.02
N SER A 348 9.09 10.14 -0.31
CA SER A 348 7.91 10.02 0.56
C SER A 348 8.10 9.06 1.74
N GLY A 349 9.27 8.44 1.85
CA GLY A 349 9.62 7.57 2.98
C GLY A 349 9.18 6.12 2.86
N SER A 350 8.79 5.69 1.67
CA SER A 350 8.27 4.34 1.43
C SER A 350 9.34 3.24 1.34
N MET A 351 10.57 3.55 1.68
CA MET A 351 11.69 2.58 1.70
C MET A 351 11.91 2.02 3.11
N GLY A 352 12.10 0.70 3.23
CA GLY A 352 12.32 0.02 4.50
C GLY A 352 11.05 -0.08 5.35
N VAL A 353 9.89 -0.20 4.74
CA VAL A 353 8.57 -0.23 5.40
C VAL A 353 8.47 -1.38 6.41
N ALA A 354 9.12 -2.52 6.13
CA ALA A 354 9.15 -3.65 7.06
C ALA A 354 9.67 -3.28 8.47
N GLU A 355 10.62 -2.34 8.56
CA GLU A 355 11.18 -1.86 9.83
C GLU A 355 10.18 -1.00 10.61
N LEU A 356 9.26 -0.33 9.90
CA LEU A 356 8.27 0.55 10.52
C LEU A 356 7.14 -0.22 11.20
N PHE A 357 6.83 -1.42 10.74
CA PHE A 357 5.85 -2.28 11.41
C PHE A 357 6.28 -2.71 12.83
N ALA A 358 7.56 -2.66 13.14
CA ALA A 358 8.09 -2.96 14.48
C ALA A 358 8.13 -1.75 15.42
N VAL A 359 7.68 -0.58 14.98
CA VAL A 359 7.68 0.64 15.81
C VAL A 359 6.58 0.53 16.87
N PRO A 360 6.89 0.79 18.17
CA PRO A 360 5.85 0.85 19.19
C PRO A 360 4.76 1.86 18.83
N GLY A 361 3.49 1.49 19.03
CA GLY A 361 2.35 2.31 18.62
C GLY A 361 1.97 2.17 17.16
N MET A 362 2.39 1.08 16.52
CA MET A 362 1.97 0.69 15.18
C MET A 362 1.00 -0.48 15.28
N ASP A 363 -0.27 -0.21 15.56
CA ASP A 363 -1.31 -1.25 15.64
C ASP A 363 -1.96 -1.53 14.30
N GLY A 364 -1.85 -0.60 13.36
CA GLY A 364 -2.41 -0.76 12.02
C GLY A 364 -2.13 0.38 11.06
N LEU A 365 -2.55 0.17 9.81
CA LEU A 365 -2.46 1.12 8.72
C LEU A 365 -3.83 1.48 8.15
N ILE A 366 -3.91 2.67 7.60
CA ILE A 366 -4.97 3.14 6.70
C ILE A 366 -4.30 3.57 5.40
N THR A 367 -4.82 3.12 4.25
CA THR A 367 -4.42 3.67 2.96
C THR A 367 -5.60 3.73 1.99
N PRO A 368 -5.60 4.70 1.06
CA PRO A 368 -6.48 4.66 -0.09
C PRO A 368 -6.07 3.54 -1.06
N HIS A 369 -6.73 3.48 -2.19
CA HIS A 369 -6.49 2.51 -3.25
C HIS A 369 -6.00 3.21 -4.50
N ASP A 370 -5.28 2.43 -5.30
CA ASP A 370 -4.79 2.83 -6.60
C ASP A 370 -5.87 3.58 -7.42
N TYR A 371 -5.66 4.86 -7.60
CA TYR A 371 -6.62 5.76 -8.25
C TYR A 371 -6.80 5.48 -9.74
N GLN A 372 -5.78 4.95 -10.41
CA GLN A 372 -5.84 4.67 -11.85
C GLN A 372 -6.70 3.44 -12.19
N ALA A 373 -6.66 2.42 -11.35
CA ALA A 373 -7.22 1.12 -11.69
C ALA A 373 -8.55 0.80 -11.01
N ARG A 374 -9.10 1.67 -10.14
CA ARG A 374 -10.22 1.34 -9.24
C ARG A 374 -11.62 1.49 -9.84
N GLY A 375 -11.77 1.93 -11.08
CA GLY A 375 -13.06 2.01 -11.78
C GLY A 375 -13.72 0.66 -12.04
N ALA A 376 -14.88 0.67 -12.70
CA ALA A 376 -15.55 -0.55 -13.12
C ALA A 376 -14.65 -1.38 -14.05
N GLY A 377 -14.56 -2.69 -13.79
CA GLY A 377 -13.63 -3.59 -14.48
C GLY A 377 -12.19 -3.54 -13.99
N GLY A 378 -11.86 -2.61 -13.12
CA GLY A 378 -10.53 -2.49 -12.55
C GLY A 378 -10.32 -3.29 -11.27
N VAL A 379 -9.26 -2.94 -10.54
CA VAL A 379 -8.85 -3.58 -9.29
C VAL A 379 -8.99 -2.61 -8.11
N PHE A 380 -8.96 -3.14 -6.91
CA PHE A 380 -8.98 -2.37 -5.66
C PHE A 380 -7.72 -2.71 -4.87
N GLU A 381 -6.57 -2.29 -5.39
CA GLU A 381 -5.28 -2.57 -4.79
C GLU A 381 -4.89 -1.44 -3.82
N PRO A 382 -4.56 -1.76 -2.56
CA PRO A 382 -4.07 -0.75 -1.62
C PRO A 382 -2.75 -0.12 -2.07
N GLU A 383 -2.54 1.13 -1.75
CA GLU A 383 -1.28 1.84 -2.02
C GLU A 383 -0.16 1.55 -1.03
N GLY A 384 -0.48 0.94 0.10
CA GLY A 384 0.46 0.56 1.15
C GLY A 384 0.73 -0.93 1.23
N ALA A 385 1.62 -1.33 2.14
CA ALA A 385 2.00 -2.72 2.41
C ALA A 385 0.91 -3.50 3.17
N ALA A 386 -0.29 -3.58 2.60
CA ALA A 386 -1.48 -4.08 3.28
C ALA A 386 -1.38 -5.56 3.66
N ASP A 387 -1.00 -6.45 2.72
CA ASP A 387 -0.83 -7.88 3.04
C ASP A 387 0.31 -8.10 4.04
N SER A 388 1.38 -7.30 3.96
CA SER A 388 2.51 -7.31 4.91
C SER A 388 2.08 -6.87 6.32
N CYS A 389 1.19 -5.88 6.41
CA CYS A 389 0.58 -5.42 7.66
C CYS A 389 -0.23 -6.54 8.33
N VAL A 390 -1.14 -7.15 7.58
CA VAL A 390 -1.98 -8.26 8.05
C VAL A 390 -1.14 -9.48 8.45
N LEU A 391 -0.12 -9.80 7.67
CA LEU A 391 0.80 -10.93 7.95
C LEU A 391 1.52 -10.76 9.31
N ARG A 392 1.79 -9.53 9.72
CA ARG A 392 2.37 -9.19 11.01
C ARG A 392 1.36 -9.11 12.16
N GLY A 393 0.11 -9.42 11.90
CA GLY A 393 -0.96 -9.41 12.91
C GLY A 393 -1.48 -8.01 13.24
N GLN A 394 -1.20 -7.02 12.41
CA GLN A 394 -1.67 -5.64 12.54
C GLN A 394 -2.92 -5.43 11.68
N VAL A 395 -3.82 -4.55 12.11
CA VAL A 395 -5.05 -4.26 11.36
C VAL A 395 -4.76 -3.36 10.16
N PHE A 396 -5.41 -3.66 9.05
CA PHE A 396 -5.43 -2.80 7.90
C PHE A 396 -6.85 -2.34 7.61
N PHE A 397 -7.06 -1.03 7.56
CA PHE A 397 -8.34 -0.43 7.20
C PHE A 397 -8.27 0.12 5.78
N THR A 398 -9.07 -0.45 4.89
CA THR A 398 -9.14 0.05 3.53
C THR A 398 -10.01 1.31 3.50
N GLU A 399 -9.45 2.39 2.99
CA GLU A 399 -10.17 3.63 2.77
C GLU A 399 -10.96 3.54 1.45
N MET A 400 -12.28 3.51 1.53
CA MET A 400 -13.12 3.53 0.34
C MET A 400 -13.57 4.97 0.04
N ASP A 401 -12.71 5.69 -0.60
CA ASP A 401 -12.95 7.05 -1.11
C ASP A 401 -13.44 7.04 -2.58
N GLN A 402 -14.27 6.05 -2.91
CA GLN A 402 -14.79 5.83 -4.26
C GLN A 402 -15.62 7.01 -4.76
N ARG A 403 -15.17 7.62 -5.86
CA ARG A 403 -15.99 8.63 -6.57
C ARG A 403 -17.23 7.98 -7.14
N THR A 404 -18.38 8.66 -7.00
CA THR A 404 -19.68 8.16 -7.47
C THR A 404 -20.30 9.13 -8.46
N TYR A 405 -21.42 8.78 -9.03
CA TYR A 405 -22.15 9.61 -9.99
C TYR A 405 -22.71 10.92 -9.40
N THR A 406 -22.64 11.10 -8.09
CA THR A 406 -22.92 12.37 -7.43
C THR A 406 -21.77 13.35 -7.48
N ASP A 407 -20.54 12.87 -7.74
CA ASP A 407 -19.38 13.72 -7.93
C ASP A 407 -19.45 14.45 -9.28
N LYS A 408 -19.07 15.72 -9.28
CA LYS A 408 -19.02 16.55 -10.47
C LYS A 408 -17.78 16.32 -11.32
N HIS A 409 -16.71 15.77 -10.72
CA HIS A 409 -15.45 15.52 -11.40
C HIS A 409 -15.46 14.15 -12.06
N ASN A 410 -15.08 14.11 -13.34
CA ASN A 410 -14.81 12.86 -14.05
C ASN A 410 -13.37 12.43 -13.74
N GLY A 411 -13.18 11.19 -13.36
CA GLY A 411 -11.85 10.64 -13.07
C GLY A 411 -11.85 9.71 -11.87
N TYR A 412 -10.67 9.25 -11.50
CA TYR A 412 -10.42 8.41 -10.33
C TYR A 412 -11.37 7.20 -10.19
N GLY A 413 -11.69 6.55 -11.32
CA GLY A 413 -12.57 5.40 -11.34
C GLY A 413 -14.01 5.68 -10.91
N ARG A 414 -14.52 6.90 -11.15
CA ARG A 414 -15.87 7.32 -10.81
C ARG A 414 -16.92 6.34 -11.33
N ALA A 415 -17.79 5.86 -10.46
CA ALA A 415 -19.00 5.12 -10.85
C ALA A 415 -19.96 6.06 -11.60
N ARG A 416 -20.46 5.65 -12.76
CA ARG A 416 -21.31 6.46 -13.63
C ARG A 416 -22.78 6.43 -13.25
N ASP A 417 -23.20 5.38 -12.55
CA ASP A 417 -24.57 5.15 -12.11
C ASP A 417 -24.61 4.21 -10.88
N LEU A 418 -25.80 3.94 -10.35
CA LEU A 418 -26.00 3.05 -9.22
C LEU A 418 -25.49 1.63 -9.48
N ARG A 419 -25.63 1.12 -10.69
CA ARG A 419 -25.20 -0.24 -11.04
C ARG A 419 -23.68 -0.37 -11.00
N GLU A 420 -22.97 0.61 -11.55
CA GLU A 420 -21.51 0.65 -11.42
C GLU A 420 -21.07 0.83 -9.96
N PHE A 421 -21.75 1.70 -9.22
CA PHE A 421 -21.50 1.86 -7.79
C PHE A 421 -21.61 0.54 -7.05
N GLU A 422 -22.68 -0.21 -7.26
CA GLU A 422 -22.87 -1.52 -6.64
C GLU A 422 -21.77 -2.51 -7.08
N ALA A 423 -21.50 -2.60 -8.37
CA ALA A 423 -20.47 -3.50 -8.89
C ALA A 423 -19.08 -3.19 -8.30
N ILE A 424 -18.69 -1.92 -8.25
CA ILE A 424 -17.42 -1.47 -7.71
C ILE A 424 -17.33 -1.74 -6.20
N THR A 425 -18.34 -1.32 -5.44
CA THR A 425 -18.26 -1.40 -3.97
C THR A 425 -18.34 -2.83 -3.45
N TRP A 426 -19.07 -3.75 -4.13
CA TRP A 426 -19.00 -5.18 -3.82
C TRP A 426 -17.64 -5.80 -4.16
N ARG A 427 -16.97 -5.40 -5.25
CA ARG A 427 -15.59 -5.80 -5.53
C ARG A 427 -14.65 -5.29 -4.44
N ASN A 428 -14.77 -4.04 -4.04
CA ASN A 428 -13.94 -3.42 -3.01
C ASN A 428 -14.09 -4.15 -1.67
N LEU A 429 -15.32 -4.44 -1.25
CA LEU A 429 -15.56 -5.22 -0.05
C LEU A 429 -15.01 -6.65 -0.16
N ALA A 430 -15.20 -7.32 -1.30
CA ALA A 430 -14.65 -8.65 -1.53
C ALA A 430 -13.11 -8.65 -1.46
N THR A 431 -12.44 -7.61 -1.99
CA THR A 431 -10.99 -7.43 -1.83
C THR A 431 -10.61 -7.34 -0.35
N ALA A 432 -11.29 -6.49 0.40
CA ALA A 432 -11.04 -6.34 1.84
C ALA A 432 -11.20 -7.69 2.57
N LEU A 433 -12.33 -8.36 2.38
CA LEU A 433 -12.64 -9.59 3.09
C LEU A 433 -11.69 -10.75 2.73
N THR A 434 -11.34 -10.91 1.47
CA THR A 434 -10.43 -11.99 1.02
C THR A 434 -8.98 -11.77 1.39
N ARG A 435 -8.59 -10.54 1.75
CA ARG A 435 -7.21 -10.18 2.16
C ARG A 435 -7.07 -9.96 3.67
N GLY A 436 -8.16 -10.12 4.44
CA GLY A 436 -8.13 -9.95 5.88
C GLY A 436 -8.15 -8.50 6.34
N PHE A 437 -8.58 -7.58 5.48
CA PHE A 437 -8.69 -6.16 5.78
C PHE A 437 -10.06 -5.84 6.39
N TRP A 438 -10.13 -4.70 7.09
CA TRP A 438 -11.36 -4.05 7.48
C TRP A 438 -11.65 -2.86 6.57
N HIS A 439 -12.85 -2.30 6.62
CA HIS A 439 -13.33 -1.39 5.58
C HIS A 439 -14.08 -0.21 6.17
N TYR A 440 -13.79 0.99 5.69
CA TYR A 440 -14.58 2.17 6.01
C TYR A 440 -14.80 3.05 4.77
N TRP A 441 -15.92 3.76 4.76
CA TRP A 441 -16.26 4.74 3.73
C TRP A 441 -15.67 6.09 4.09
N MET A 442 -15.05 6.74 3.14
CA MET A 442 -14.50 8.08 3.31
C MET A 442 -15.04 9.01 2.23
N ASP A 443 -15.43 10.22 2.65
CA ASP A 443 -15.90 11.28 1.79
C ASP A 443 -15.11 12.56 2.08
N LEU A 444 -14.49 13.13 1.05
CA LEU A 444 -13.68 14.36 1.16
C LEU A 444 -14.55 15.64 1.13
N SER A 445 -15.63 15.71 1.89
CA SER A 445 -16.58 16.82 1.86
C SER A 445 -17.19 17.07 0.47
N ALA A 446 -17.30 16.02 -0.34
CA ALA A 446 -17.70 16.09 -1.74
C ALA A 446 -19.05 15.42 -2.05
N ASP A 447 -19.78 15.00 -1.01
CA ASP A 447 -21.12 14.40 -1.13
C ASP A 447 -21.17 13.12 -2.01
N TRP A 448 -20.06 12.33 -2.05
CA TRP A 448 -19.97 11.15 -2.92
C TRP A 448 -21.02 10.09 -2.64
N PHE A 449 -21.49 9.97 -1.40
CA PHE A 449 -22.49 9.01 -0.99
C PHE A 449 -23.84 9.67 -0.69
N SER A 450 -24.19 10.76 -1.38
CA SER A 450 -25.38 11.55 -1.08
C SER A 450 -26.68 11.01 -1.68
N ALA A 451 -26.61 10.11 -2.66
CA ALA A 451 -27.79 9.54 -3.29
C ALA A 451 -28.44 8.46 -2.41
N GLU A 452 -29.72 8.61 -2.11
CA GLU A 452 -30.47 7.74 -1.21
C GLU A 452 -30.49 6.27 -1.67
N GLU A 453 -30.49 6.01 -2.97
CA GLU A 453 -30.48 4.68 -3.55
C GLU A 453 -29.17 3.89 -3.34
N MET A 454 -28.07 4.54 -2.94
CA MET A 454 -26.81 3.87 -2.57
C MET A 454 -26.90 3.20 -1.19
N HIS A 455 -27.67 3.78 -0.27
CA HIS A 455 -27.66 3.41 1.14
C HIS A 455 -28.17 1.99 1.44
N PRO A 456 -29.13 1.40 0.70
CA PRO A 456 -29.46 -0.01 0.86
C PRO A 456 -28.27 -0.95 0.61
N THR A 457 -27.39 -0.62 -0.31
CA THR A 457 -26.16 -1.40 -0.57
C THR A 457 -25.14 -1.19 0.54
N ILE A 458 -24.91 0.04 1.00
CA ILE A 458 -24.04 0.34 2.14
C ILE A 458 -24.51 -0.41 3.40
N ALA A 459 -25.81 -0.37 3.71
CA ALA A 459 -26.38 -1.08 4.85
C ALA A 459 -26.15 -2.59 4.79
N ARG A 460 -26.30 -3.21 3.61
CA ARG A 460 -25.99 -4.63 3.41
C ARG A 460 -24.50 -4.93 3.63
N GLN A 461 -23.62 -4.06 3.14
CA GLN A 461 -22.18 -4.21 3.31
C GLN A 461 -21.77 -4.08 4.78
N VAL A 462 -22.31 -3.10 5.52
CA VAL A 462 -22.10 -2.97 6.97
C VAL A 462 -22.50 -4.26 7.72
N ARG A 463 -23.66 -4.84 7.39
CA ARG A 463 -24.08 -6.12 7.98
C ARG A 463 -23.09 -7.24 7.67
N ILE A 464 -22.63 -7.37 6.42
CA ILE A 464 -21.69 -8.40 6.01
C ILE A 464 -20.32 -8.23 6.70
N ILE A 465 -19.84 -7.01 6.84
CA ILE A 465 -18.59 -6.72 7.56
C ILE A 465 -18.69 -7.20 9.01
N ASN A 466 -19.81 -6.91 9.69
CA ASN A 466 -20.06 -7.38 11.06
C ASN A 466 -20.17 -8.91 11.17
N GLU A 467 -20.80 -9.58 10.20
CA GLU A 467 -20.86 -11.04 10.15
C GLU A 467 -19.48 -11.66 9.89
N ALA A 468 -18.65 -11.01 9.08
CA ALA A 468 -17.35 -11.52 8.66
C ALA A 468 -16.33 -11.64 9.81
N VAL A 469 -16.56 -11.00 10.94
CA VAL A 469 -15.75 -11.18 12.14
C VAL A 469 -15.73 -12.65 12.58
N ASN A 470 -16.82 -13.38 12.31
CA ASN A 470 -16.98 -14.79 12.66
C ASN A 470 -16.57 -15.73 11.51
N TRP A 471 -16.15 -15.21 10.37
CA TRP A 471 -15.74 -16.06 9.24
C TRP A 471 -14.25 -16.37 9.32
N LYS A 472 -13.88 -17.63 9.07
CA LYS A 472 -12.47 -17.99 8.94
C LYS A 472 -11.85 -17.27 7.75
N HIS A 473 -10.65 -16.76 7.95
CA HIS A 473 -9.82 -16.21 6.89
C HIS A 473 -8.50 -17.01 6.82
N GLU A 474 -8.14 -17.42 5.61
CA GLU A 474 -6.88 -18.10 5.36
C GLU A 474 -6.48 -17.85 3.90
N THR A 475 -5.26 -17.39 3.69
CA THR A 475 -4.72 -17.22 2.35
C THR A 475 -4.62 -18.57 1.66
N VAL A 476 -5.18 -18.67 0.45
CA VAL A 476 -5.07 -19.87 -0.37
C VAL A 476 -3.92 -19.74 -1.36
N PRO A 477 -3.23 -20.85 -1.72
CA PRO A 477 -2.09 -20.80 -2.64
C PRO A 477 -2.45 -20.21 -3.99
N GLY A 478 -1.70 -19.21 -4.42
CA GLY A 478 -1.86 -18.50 -5.69
C GLY A 478 -0.54 -17.89 -6.13
N ILE A 479 -0.57 -16.64 -6.55
CA ILE A 479 0.60 -15.85 -6.94
C ILE A 479 0.97 -14.90 -5.79
N ALA A 480 2.24 -14.92 -5.38
CA ALA A 480 2.84 -13.93 -4.50
C ALA A 480 3.67 -12.95 -5.35
N VAL A 481 3.34 -11.67 -5.28
CA VAL A 481 4.18 -10.58 -5.78
C VAL A 481 5.07 -10.15 -4.64
N ILE A 482 6.39 -10.21 -4.82
CA ILE A 482 7.38 -9.92 -3.79
C ILE A 482 8.15 -8.66 -4.16
N LEU A 483 7.97 -7.62 -3.37
CA LEU A 483 8.53 -6.29 -3.62
C LEU A 483 9.79 -6.05 -2.80
N ASP A 484 10.84 -5.56 -3.46
CA ASP A 484 12.00 -4.95 -2.82
C ASP A 484 11.80 -3.43 -2.77
N ASP A 485 11.43 -2.88 -1.63
CA ASP A 485 11.24 -1.43 -1.46
C ASP A 485 12.56 -0.63 -1.37
N HIS A 486 13.69 -1.31 -1.39
CA HIS A 486 15.03 -0.72 -1.54
C HIS A 486 15.52 -0.66 -3.00
N CYS A 487 14.71 -1.08 -3.96
CA CYS A 487 15.10 -1.21 -5.37
C CYS A 487 15.64 0.10 -5.99
N VAL A 488 15.14 1.25 -5.51
CA VAL A 488 15.55 2.59 -5.98
C VAL A 488 17.02 2.88 -5.75
N LEU A 489 17.67 2.19 -4.81
CA LEU A 489 19.11 2.33 -4.56
C LEU A 489 19.97 1.79 -5.72
N GLU A 490 19.40 1.04 -6.63
CA GLU A 490 20.07 0.45 -7.79
C GLU A 490 19.69 1.13 -9.11
N THR A 491 19.21 2.38 -9.05
CA THR A 491 18.75 3.15 -10.21
C THR A 491 19.50 4.47 -10.35
N ASN A 492 19.38 5.11 -11.51
CA ASN A 492 20.04 6.38 -11.81
C ASN A 492 19.31 7.62 -11.24
N GLY A 493 18.23 7.42 -10.53
CA GLY A 493 17.40 8.51 -10.04
C GLY A 493 16.68 9.32 -11.13
N ALA A 494 16.73 8.89 -12.37
CA ALA A 494 15.93 9.49 -13.42
C ALA A 494 14.58 8.79 -13.45
N GLY A 495 13.51 9.53 -13.24
CA GLY A 495 12.17 9.01 -13.38
C GLY A 495 12.02 8.20 -14.65
N ASN A 496 11.44 7.02 -14.52
CA ASN A 496 11.05 6.23 -15.67
C ASN A 496 9.77 5.46 -15.36
N TYR A 497 9.18 4.96 -16.42
CA TYR A 497 7.89 4.29 -16.39
C TYR A 497 7.98 2.79 -16.10
N LEU A 498 9.12 2.30 -15.59
CA LEU A 498 9.25 0.90 -15.24
C LEU A 498 8.24 0.51 -14.16
N ASN A 499 8.01 1.37 -13.18
CA ASN A 499 7.01 1.16 -12.15
C ASN A 499 5.61 0.99 -12.72
N GLU A 500 5.22 1.81 -13.68
CA GLU A 500 3.94 1.69 -14.36
C GLU A 500 3.78 0.30 -14.98
N ALA A 501 4.76 -0.13 -15.77
CA ALA A 501 4.69 -1.42 -16.45
C ALA A 501 4.74 -2.62 -15.50
N VAL A 502 5.64 -2.63 -14.50
CA VAL A 502 5.84 -3.79 -13.62
C VAL A 502 4.81 -3.89 -12.51
N MET A 503 4.14 -2.81 -12.16
CA MET A 503 3.16 -2.77 -11.07
C MET A 503 1.76 -2.42 -11.53
N TRP A 504 1.53 -1.26 -12.09
CA TRP A 504 0.16 -0.80 -12.38
C TRP A 504 -0.47 -1.54 -13.53
N GLU A 505 0.19 -1.57 -14.68
CA GLU A 505 -0.31 -2.32 -15.83
C GLU A 505 -0.33 -3.82 -15.54
N MET A 506 0.67 -4.32 -14.79
CA MET A 506 0.75 -5.72 -14.39
C MET A 506 -0.40 -6.16 -13.48
N LYS A 507 -0.89 -5.28 -12.58
CA LYS A 507 -2.04 -5.55 -11.71
C LYS A 507 -3.27 -6.01 -12.51
N GLN A 508 -3.49 -5.44 -13.69
CA GLN A 508 -4.62 -5.80 -14.53
C GLN A 508 -4.52 -7.24 -15.05
N GLY A 509 -3.33 -7.66 -15.47
CA GLY A 509 -3.07 -9.03 -15.91
C GLY A 509 -3.17 -10.03 -14.75
N LEU A 510 -2.55 -9.71 -13.62
CA LEU A 510 -2.56 -10.53 -12.41
C LEU A 510 -3.98 -10.73 -11.86
N ALA A 511 -4.77 -9.67 -11.73
CA ALA A 511 -6.12 -9.76 -11.17
C ALA A 511 -7.09 -10.61 -12.01
N ARG A 512 -6.83 -10.75 -13.33
CA ARG A 512 -7.67 -11.48 -14.29
C ARG A 512 -7.16 -12.86 -14.63
N CYS A 513 -6.08 -13.30 -14.02
CA CYS A 513 -5.48 -14.60 -14.36
C CYS A 513 -6.28 -15.80 -13.82
N GLY A 514 -7.24 -15.57 -12.93
CA GLY A 514 -8.13 -16.61 -12.41
C GLY A 514 -7.59 -17.34 -11.18
N VAL A 515 -6.55 -16.80 -10.54
CA VAL A 515 -6.04 -17.27 -9.24
C VAL A 515 -5.90 -16.08 -8.27
N PRO A 516 -5.93 -16.31 -6.96
CA PRO A 516 -5.69 -15.25 -5.97
C PRO A 516 -4.27 -14.70 -6.07
N VAL A 517 -4.13 -13.39 -5.88
CA VAL A 517 -2.85 -12.68 -5.88
C VAL A 517 -2.69 -11.94 -4.55
N ARG A 518 -1.48 -11.95 -4.00
CA ARG A 518 -1.09 -11.22 -2.79
C ARG A 518 0.22 -10.50 -3.03
N THR A 519 0.40 -9.36 -2.36
CA THR A 519 1.60 -8.53 -2.51
C THR A 519 2.31 -8.37 -1.17
N TYR A 520 3.55 -8.80 -1.10
CA TYR A 520 4.36 -8.83 0.11
C TYR A 520 5.69 -8.10 -0.09
N LEU A 521 6.28 -7.67 1.01
CA LEU A 521 7.67 -7.23 1.03
C LEU A 521 8.63 -8.41 0.97
N LEU A 522 9.85 -8.19 0.47
CA LEU A 522 10.90 -9.20 0.42
C LEU A 522 11.21 -9.78 1.82
N GLU A 523 11.22 -8.93 2.82
CA GLU A 523 11.48 -9.29 4.22
C GLU A 523 10.39 -10.21 4.82
N ASP A 524 9.19 -10.18 4.26
CA ASP A 524 8.09 -11.03 4.72
C ASP A 524 8.36 -12.52 4.53
N LEU A 525 9.15 -12.87 3.51
CA LEU A 525 9.56 -14.26 3.28
C LEU A 525 10.24 -14.89 4.50
N ALA A 526 10.88 -14.11 5.36
CA ALA A 526 11.53 -14.59 6.57
C ALA A 526 10.55 -14.87 7.71
N LEU A 527 9.30 -14.42 7.62
CA LEU A 527 8.32 -14.59 8.68
C LEU A 527 7.87 -16.06 8.77
N PRO A 528 7.73 -16.62 9.99
CA PRO A 528 7.38 -18.03 10.17
C PRO A 528 5.95 -18.37 9.70
N ASN A 529 5.08 -17.37 9.61
CA ASN A 529 3.69 -17.50 9.16
C ASN A 529 3.49 -17.05 7.70
N PHE A 530 4.57 -16.91 6.92
CA PHE A 530 4.44 -16.59 5.50
C PHE A 530 3.65 -17.69 4.79
N PRO A 531 2.55 -17.38 4.08
CA PRO A 531 1.66 -18.38 3.51
C PRO A 531 2.28 -19.08 2.30
N ALA A 532 1.88 -20.33 2.07
CA ALA A 532 2.30 -21.08 0.89
C ALA A 532 1.71 -20.46 -0.39
N HIS A 533 2.56 -20.30 -1.39
CA HIS A 533 2.19 -19.90 -2.75
C HIS A 533 2.75 -20.92 -3.77
N ARG A 534 2.37 -20.75 -5.05
CA ARG A 534 2.85 -21.61 -6.14
C ARG A 534 3.67 -20.86 -7.16
N VAL A 535 3.40 -19.58 -7.31
CA VAL A 535 4.14 -18.67 -8.20
C VAL A 535 4.62 -17.48 -7.39
N PHE A 536 5.89 -17.16 -7.52
CA PHE A 536 6.54 -16.02 -6.88
C PHE A 536 7.02 -15.08 -7.99
N TYR A 537 6.46 -13.89 -8.04
CA TYR A 537 6.86 -12.85 -8.99
C TYR A 537 7.71 -11.80 -8.29
N PHE A 538 8.92 -11.59 -8.78
CA PHE A 538 9.87 -10.57 -8.32
C PHE A 538 9.98 -9.47 -9.37
N PRO A 539 9.17 -8.41 -9.31
CA PRO A 539 9.18 -7.34 -10.31
C PRO A 539 10.43 -6.49 -10.27
N ASN A 540 11.03 -6.28 -9.11
CA ASN A 540 12.02 -5.23 -8.84
C ASN A 540 13.19 -5.66 -7.94
N LEU A 541 13.46 -6.95 -7.85
CA LEU A 541 14.61 -7.45 -7.10
C LEU A 541 15.91 -7.24 -7.89
N PHE A 542 16.34 -5.99 -8.00
CA PHE A 542 17.50 -5.61 -8.82
C PHE A 542 18.84 -5.97 -8.17
N LYS A 543 18.90 -5.99 -6.83
CA LYS A 543 20.12 -6.30 -6.10
C LYS A 543 20.17 -7.77 -5.70
N VAL A 544 21.35 -8.40 -5.94
CA VAL A 544 21.68 -9.72 -5.41
C VAL A 544 22.77 -9.62 -4.36
N ASP A 545 22.60 -10.29 -3.24
CA ASP A 545 23.62 -10.56 -2.22
C ASP A 545 23.40 -11.96 -1.62
N ASP A 546 24.35 -12.41 -0.80
CA ASP A 546 24.31 -13.77 -0.23
C ASP A 546 23.15 -13.96 0.74
N THR A 547 22.75 -12.91 1.49
CA THR A 547 21.64 -12.96 2.43
C THR A 547 20.31 -13.15 1.71
N ARG A 548 20.05 -12.34 0.67
CA ARG A 548 18.87 -12.46 -0.18
C ARG A 548 18.79 -13.81 -0.87
N LEU A 549 19.92 -14.26 -1.43
CA LEU A 549 19.98 -15.55 -2.10
C LEU A 549 19.74 -16.74 -1.13
N ALA A 550 20.28 -16.66 0.09
CA ALA A 550 20.02 -17.66 1.12
C ALA A 550 18.54 -17.72 1.50
N LEU A 551 17.91 -16.56 1.71
CA LEU A 551 16.47 -16.47 1.99
C LEU A 551 15.62 -17.08 0.87
N LEU A 552 15.92 -16.79 -0.38
CA LEU A 552 15.19 -17.34 -1.52
C LEU A 552 15.39 -18.85 -1.66
N LYS A 553 16.58 -19.37 -1.41
CA LYS A 553 16.85 -20.81 -1.41
C LYS A 553 16.07 -21.54 -0.32
N GLU A 554 15.94 -20.93 0.84
CA GLU A 554 15.22 -21.50 1.98
C GLU A 554 13.69 -21.46 1.77
N LYS A 555 13.14 -20.36 1.22
CA LYS A 555 11.71 -20.09 1.24
C LYS A 555 11.01 -20.27 -0.11
N VAL A 556 11.74 -20.24 -1.22
CA VAL A 556 11.13 -20.12 -2.57
C VAL A 556 11.61 -21.21 -3.52
N PHE A 557 12.90 -21.58 -3.52
CA PHE A 557 13.51 -22.45 -4.52
C PHE A 557 13.33 -23.96 -4.23
N HIS A 558 12.08 -24.37 -4.01
CA HIS A 558 11.71 -25.74 -3.69
C HIS A 558 10.22 -26.03 -3.98
N ASP A 559 9.74 -27.22 -3.68
CA ASP A 559 8.33 -27.69 -3.71
C ASP A 559 7.62 -27.53 -5.08
N GLY A 560 8.37 -27.51 -6.17
CA GLY A 560 7.84 -27.30 -7.51
C GLY A 560 7.32 -25.87 -7.75
N ASN A 561 7.77 -24.90 -6.96
CA ASN A 561 7.40 -23.50 -7.13
C ASN A 561 7.88 -22.95 -8.45
N VAL A 562 7.16 -21.98 -8.99
CA VAL A 562 7.55 -21.22 -10.18
C VAL A 562 7.96 -19.82 -9.75
N VAL A 563 9.18 -19.43 -10.10
CA VAL A 563 9.74 -18.11 -9.82
C VAL A 563 9.75 -17.31 -11.11
N VAL A 564 9.11 -16.15 -11.11
CA VAL A 564 9.07 -15.26 -12.27
C VAL A 564 9.95 -14.04 -11.97
N TRP A 565 11.00 -13.89 -12.75
CA TRP A 565 11.93 -12.78 -12.67
C TRP A 565 11.53 -11.69 -13.66
N GLY A 566 11.36 -10.46 -13.14
CA GLY A 566 11.15 -9.27 -13.96
C GLY A 566 12.44 -8.73 -14.59
N PRO A 567 12.35 -7.68 -15.41
CA PRO A 567 13.51 -7.02 -16.01
C PRO A 567 14.48 -6.53 -14.94
N GLY A 568 15.78 -6.66 -15.22
CA GLY A 568 16.82 -6.20 -14.30
C GLY A 568 17.02 -7.03 -13.03
N SER A 569 16.30 -8.15 -12.86
CA SER A 569 16.45 -9.00 -11.66
C SER A 569 17.88 -9.43 -11.43
N GLY A 570 18.45 -9.07 -10.26
CA GLY A 570 19.81 -9.41 -9.86
C GLY A 570 20.92 -8.70 -10.61
N ILE A 571 20.62 -7.67 -11.40
CA ILE A 571 21.60 -6.98 -12.26
C ILE A 571 22.74 -6.29 -11.45
N SER A 572 22.46 -5.93 -10.21
CA SER A 572 23.38 -5.22 -9.30
C SER A 572 23.79 -6.10 -8.11
N ASP A 573 25.02 -5.94 -7.64
CA ASP A 573 25.48 -6.40 -6.32
C ASP A 573 25.67 -5.25 -5.32
N GLY A 574 25.22 -4.04 -5.71
CA GLY A 574 25.43 -2.80 -4.97
C GLY A 574 26.70 -2.07 -5.34
N THR A 575 27.62 -2.71 -6.07
CA THR A 575 28.90 -2.11 -6.51
C THR A 575 29.07 -2.12 -8.03
N THR A 576 28.53 -3.11 -8.69
CA THR A 576 28.64 -3.30 -10.15
C THR A 576 27.31 -3.71 -10.77
N ILE A 577 27.13 -3.31 -12.02
CA ILE A 577 26.08 -3.80 -12.90
C ILE A 577 26.67 -4.86 -13.82
N SER A 578 26.18 -6.11 -13.77
CA SER A 578 26.75 -7.18 -14.58
C SER A 578 25.79 -8.34 -14.85
N ALA A 579 26.03 -9.05 -15.96
CA ALA A 579 25.35 -10.30 -16.28
C ALA A 579 25.64 -11.42 -15.25
N ALA A 580 26.83 -11.41 -14.63
CA ALA A 580 27.22 -12.39 -13.62
C ALA A 580 26.39 -12.24 -12.35
N ASN A 581 26.07 -11.01 -11.93
CA ASN A 581 25.19 -10.75 -10.80
C ASN A 581 23.79 -11.30 -11.07
N ALA A 582 23.23 -11.01 -12.24
CA ALA A 582 21.92 -11.53 -12.65
C ALA A 582 21.90 -13.06 -12.72
N ALA A 583 22.95 -13.67 -13.26
CA ALA A 583 23.09 -15.13 -13.30
C ALA A 583 23.12 -15.75 -11.89
N LYS A 584 23.80 -15.10 -10.95
CA LYS A 584 23.86 -15.54 -9.54
C LYS A 584 22.47 -15.59 -8.88
N LEU A 585 21.62 -14.60 -9.16
CA LEU A 585 20.26 -14.55 -8.60
C LEU A 585 19.32 -15.50 -9.32
N THR A 586 19.24 -15.37 -10.67
CA THR A 586 18.20 -15.98 -11.47
C THR A 586 18.46 -17.43 -11.81
N GLY A 587 19.72 -17.85 -11.78
CA GLY A 587 20.18 -19.17 -12.18
C GLY A 587 20.28 -19.38 -13.71
N PHE A 588 19.92 -18.38 -14.52
CA PHE A 588 20.17 -18.38 -15.94
C PHE A 588 21.60 -17.91 -16.25
N GLN A 589 22.19 -18.43 -17.32
CA GLN A 589 23.32 -17.74 -17.95
C GLN A 589 22.78 -16.47 -18.60
N MET A 590 23.45 -15.34 -18.43
CA MET A 590 22.96 -14.03 -18.86
C MET A 590 23.95 -13.33 -19.76
N GLU A 591 23.45 -12.51 -20.68
CA GLU A 591 24.19 -11.46 -21.37
C GLU A 591 23.61 -10.08 -21.05
N ILE A 592 24.44 -9.06 -21.10
CA ILE A 592 24.06 -7.66 -20.88
C ILE A 592 24.45 -6.82 -22.10
N ILE A 593 23.53 -6.00 -22.57
CA ILE A 593 23.75 -5.05 -23.66
C ILE A 593 23.62 -3.63 -23.08
N PRO A 594 24.68 -2.81 -23.13
CA PRO A 594 24.65 -1.47 -22.54
C PRO A 594 23.92 -0.46 -23.44
N ALA A 595 22.63 -0.69 -23.64
CA ALA A 595 21.76 0.17 -24.44
C ALA A 595 20.37 0.20 -23.85
N ASN A 596 19.63 1.29 -24.10
CA ASN A 596 18.21 1.41 -23.81
C ASN A 596 17.40 0.97 -25.04
N PHE A 597 16.40 0.13 -24.83
CA PHE A 597 15.48 -0.30 -25.86
C PHE A 597 14.14 -0.73 -25.26
N SER A 598 13.11 -0.90 -26.10
CA SER A 598 11.78 -1.31 -25.62
C SER A 598 11.78 -2.77 -25.17
N HIS A 599 11.05 -3.03 -24.10
CA HIS A 599 10.93 -4.35 -23.47
C HIS A 599 9.78 -5.16 -24.07
N ARG A 600 9.81 -5.35 -25.40
CA ARG A 600 8.83 -6.16 -26.13
C ARG A 600 9.38 -7.52 -26.46
N VAL A 601 8.51 -8.53 -26.36
CA VAL A 601 8.82 -9.92 -26.68
C VAL A 601 7.73 -10.48 -27.56
N LEU A 602 8.12 -11.04 -28.70
CA LEU A 602 7.24 -11.81 -29.57
C LEU A 602 7.36 -13.30 -29.18
N LEU A 603 6.23 -13.95 -28.91
CA LEU A 603 6.22 -15.38 -28.61
C LEU A 603 6.72 -16.19 -29.79
N SER A 604 7.62 -17.16 -29.53
CA SER A 604 8.25 -18.03 -30.56
C SER A 604 7.95 -19.51 -30.37
N ASN A 605 7.57 -19.94 -29.16
CA ASN A 605 7.23 -21.32 -28.82
C ASN A 605 5.83 -21.38 -28.19
N PHE A 606 4.92 -22.14 -28.84
CA PHE A 606 3.51 -22.31 -28.40
C PHE A 606 3.21 -23.73 -27.90
N ASP A 607 4.19 -24.62 -27.90
CA ASP A 607 4.03 -26.00 -27.42
C ASP A 607 4.26 -26.13 -25.91
N HIS A 608 5.02 -25.20 -25.32
CA HIS A 608 5.26 -25.19 -23.89
C HIS A 608 4.00 -24.81 -23.09
N SER A 609 3.79 -25.44 -21.94
CA SER A 609 2.58 -25.22 -21.12
C SER A 609 2.37 -23.76 -20.67
N VAL A 610 3.44 -22.97 -20.54
CA VAL A 610 3.39 -21.55 -20.20
C VAL A 610 2.79 -20.70 -21.34
N THR A 611 3.05 -21.05 -22.58
CA THR A 611 2.63 -20.29 -23.77
C THR A 611 1.48 -20.93 -24.54
N LYS A 612 1.12 -22.16 -24.17
CA LYS A 612 0.07 -22.93 -24.85
C LYS A 612 -1.27 -22.19 -24.85
N GLY A 613 -1.87 -22.12 -26.03
CA GLY A 613 -3.18 -21.48 -26.23
C GLY A 613 -3.13 -19.97 -26.35
N LEU A 614 -1.96 -19.34 -26.23
CA LEU A 614 -1.80 -17.93 -26.57
C LEU A 614 -1.80 -17.76 -28.10
N LYS A 615 -2.21 -16.57 -28.54
CA LYS A 615 -2.26 -16.28 -30.00
C LYS A 615 -0.85 -16.11 -30.58
N ALA A 616 -0.65 -16.53 -31.78
CA ALA A 616 0.64 -16.49 -32.47
C ALA A 616 1.18 -15.05 -32.71
N ASP A 617 0.29 -14.08 -32.75
CA ASP A 617 0.62 -12.66 -32.90
C ASP A 617 0.77 -11.91 -31.58
N THR A 618 0.82 -12.64 -30.44
CA THR A 618 0.96 -12.02 -29.11
C THR A 618 2.34 -11.41 -28.95
N VAL A 619 2.35 -10.08 -28.78
CA VAL A 619 3.51 -9.30 -28.37
C VAL A 619 3.35 -8.94 -26.90
N LEU A 620 4.30 -9.35 -26.08
CA LEU A 620 4.35 -9.03 -24.66
C LEU A 620 5.07 -7.69 -24.46
N GLY A 621 4.70 -6.97 -23.38
CA GLY A 621 5.37 -5.75 -22.95
C GLY A 621 4.90 -4.48 -23.64
N GLY A 622 5.38 -3.36 -23.10
CA GLY A 622 5.04 -2.01 -23.52
C GLY A 622 6.08 -1.36 -24.44
N PRO A 623 5.85 -0.10 -24.83
CA PRO A 623 6.75 0.65 -25.72
C PRO A 623 7.94 1.28 -24.98
N LEU A 624 7.97 1.27 -23.66
CA LEU A 624 8.98 1.96 -22.87
C LEU A 624 10.36 1.36 -23.06
N ALA A 625 11.39 2.22 -23.06
CA ALA A 625 12.78 1.84 -23.26
C ALA A 625 13.59 2.10 -21.99
N TYR A 626 14.25 1.09 -21.48
CA TYR A 626 15.22 1.18 -20.39
C TYR A 626 16.35 0.18 -20.59
N GLY A 627 17.42 0.34 -19.81
CA GLY A 627 18.61 -0.51 -19.93
C GLY A 627 19.57 -0.29 -18.74
N PRO A 628 20.67 -1.01 -18.76
CA PRO A 628 21.14 -1.93 -19.79
C PRO A 628 20.22 -3.14 -19.99
N LEU A 629 20.15 -3.65 -21.22
CA LEU A 629 19.31 -4.82 -21.53
C LEU A 629 19.93 -6.09 -20.99
N LEU A 630 19.12 -6.95 -20.40
CA LEU A 630 19.52 -8.21 -19.79
C LEU A 630 18.73 -9.36 -20.42
N PHE A 631 19.44 -10.38 -20.92
CA PHE A 631 18.85 -11.51 -21.62
C PHE A 631 19.42 -12.85 -21.14
N PRO A 632 18.58 -13.89 -20.94
CA PRO A 632 19.06 -15.24 -20.73
C PRO A 632 19.67 -15.82 -22.02
N THR A 633 20.77 -16.55 -21.87
CA THR A 633 21.45 -17.25 -22.99
C THR A 633 21.32 -18.76 -22.88
N ASP A 634 20.61 -19.26 -21.87
CA ASP A 634 20.25 -20.66 -21.68
C ASP A 634 18.81 -20.79 -21.18
N GLY A 635 18.37 -22.03 -21.00
CA GLY A 635 16.97 -22.35 -20.73
C GLY A 635 16.18 -22.60 -22.03
N GLU A 636 14.90 -22.95 -21.88
CA GLU A 636 13.99 -23.11 -23.01
C GLU A 636 13.43 -21.76 -23.42
N GLU A 637 13.68 -21.33 -24.64
CA GLU A 637 13.16 -20.10 -25.22
C GLU A 637 11.66 -20.20 -25.48
N LEU A 638 10.91 -19.23 -25.00
CA LEU A 638 9.47 -19.10 -25.24
C LEU A 638 9.12 -17.86 -26.07
N GLY A 639 10.02 -16.89 -26.13
CA GLY A 639 9.81 -15.68 -26.90
C GLY A 639 11.09 -14.89 -27.15
N LEU A 640 11.08 -14.17 -28.28
CA LEU A 640 12.19 -13.39 -28.79
C LEU A 640 12.02 -11.91 -28.51
N ALA A 641 13.05 -11.29 -27.98
CA ALA A 641 13.18 -9.84 -27.90
C ALA A 641 13.97 -9.31 -29.10
N TRP A 642 13.60 -8.11 -29.55
CA TRP A 642 14.32 -7.39 -30.58
C TRP A 642 15.18 -6.31 -29.96
N THR A 643 16.43 -6.23 -30.33
CA THR A 643 17.32 -5.17 -29.86
C THR A 643 17.50 -4.10 -30.93
N LYS A 644 17.87 -2.90 -30.54
CA LYS A 644 18.08 -1.74 -31.41
C LYS A 644 19.05 -2.01 -32.59
N ILE A 645 19.94 -2.97 -32.45
CA ILE A 645 20.95 -3.33 -33.45
C ILE A 645 20.50 -4.47 -34.39
N GLY A 646 19.21 -4.78 -34.43
CA GLY A 646 18.66 -5.82 -35.29
C GLY A 646 18.98 -7.26 -34.85
N ARG A 647 19.55 -7.42 -33.66
CA ARG A 647 19.85 -8.71 -33.06
C ARG A 647 18.62 -9.22 -32.32
N HIS A 648 18.34 -10.50 -32.45
CA HIS A 648 17.38 -11.21 -31.63
C HIS A 648 18.08 -11.70 -30.34
N ALA A 649 17.36 -11.67 -29.22
CA ALA A 649 17.76 -12.26 -27.97
C ALA A 649 16.56 -12.99 -27.35
N THR A 650 16.82 -13.95 -26.50
CA THR A 650 15.75 -14.63 -25.74
C THR A 650 15.14 -13.67 -24.75
N GLY A 651 13.87 -13.33 -24.95
CA GLY A 651 13.17 -12.34 -24.13
C GLY A 651 12.21 -12.94 -23.09
N LEU A 652 11.81 -14.20 -23.32
CA LEU A 652 11.05 -15.01 -22.38
C LEU A 652 11.65 -16.40 -22.36
N ALA A 653 12.08 -16.90 -21.22
CA ALA A 653 12.69 -18.21 -21.08
C ALA A 653 12.22 -18.91 -19.80
N VAL A 654 12.25 -20.24 -19.82
CA VAL A 654 11.99 -21.09 -18.66
C VAL A 654 13.15 -22.04 -18.43
N LYS A 655 13.49 -22.30 -17.16
CA LYS A 655 14.53 -23.23 -16.75
C LYS A 655 14.14 -23.92 -15.46
N SER A 656 14.38 -25.24 -15.41
CA SER A 656 14.11 -26.05 -14.22
C SER A 656 15.40 -26.34 -13.45
N PHE A 657 15.28 -26.42 -12.13
CA PHE A 657 16.39 -26.63 -11.18
C PHE A 657 16.07 -27.76 -10.22
N GLY A 658 17.11 -28.48 -9.78
CA GLY A 658 17.00 -29.57 -8.82
C GLY A 658 17.32 -30.93 -9.44
N LYS A 659 17.26 -32.00 -8.63
CA LYS A 659 17.62 -33.35 -9.04
C LYS A 659 16.65 -33.99 -10.03
N GLY A 660 15.38 -33.58 -9.98
CA GLY A 660 14.33 -34.00 -10.92
C GLY A 660 14.28 -33.19 -12.21
N ALA A 661 15.01 -32.08 -12.29
CA ALA A 661 15.04 -31.22 -13.44
C ALA A 661 15.80 -31.87 -14.59
N ARG A 662 15.09 -32.24 -15.64
CA ARG A 662 15.67 -32.81 -16.85
C ARG A 662 15.49 -31.81 -18.00
N GLY A 663 16.51 -31.00 -18.28
CA GLY A 663 16.64 -30.17 -19.48
C GLY A 663 15.44 -29.29 -19.81
N ALA A 664 14.51 -29.79 -20.59
CA ALA A 664 13.24 -29.14 -20.86
C ALA A 664 12.22 -29.51 -19.78
N TYR A 665 11.48 -28.56 -19.24
CA TYR A 665 10.45 -28.81 -18.25
C TYR A 665 9.26 -29.56 -18.90
N ALA A 666 9.03 -30.77 -18.44
CA ALA A 666 7.96 -31.63 -18.98
C ALA A 666 6.61 -31.48 -18.24
N GLY A 667 6.43 -30.39 -17.46
CA GLY A 667 5.28 -30.17 -16.59
C GLY A 667 5.59 -30.45 -15.14
N LYS A 668 4.68 -30.09 -14.22
CA LYS A 668 4.83 -30.24 -12.77
C LYS A 668 5.12 -31.68 -12.31
N GLU A 669 4.70 -32.67 -13.07
CA GLU A 669 4.90 -34.10 -12.78
C GLU A 669 6.39 -34.51 -12.70
N GLY A 670 7.31 -33.63 -13.20
CA GLY A 670 8.76 -33.84 -13.16
C GLY A 670 9.50 -33.17 -12.01
N LEU A 671 8.85 -32.30 -11.22
CA LEU A 671 9.50 -31.55 -10.13
C LEU A 671 9.16 -32.15 -8.77
N GLY A 672 10.20 -32.50 -8.02
CA GLY A 672 10.10 -33.01 -6.64
C GLY A 672 10.19 -31.92 -5.58
N ALA A 673 10.20 -32.33 -4.32
CA ALA A 673 10.23 -31.40 -3.16
C ALA A 673 11.44 -30.44 -3.13
N GLY A 674 12.57 -30.83 -3.71
CA GLY A 674 13.77 -30.01 -3.80
C GLY A 674 13.93 -29.27 -5.13
N ASP A 675 12.93 -29.33 -6.01
CA ASP A 675 13.00 -28.78 -7.36
C ASP A 675 12.15 -27.51 -7.48
N TYR A 676 12.48 -26.63 -8.43
CA TYR A 676 11.68 -25.44 -8.80
C TYR A 676 11.91 -25.09 -10.27
N ALA A 677 11.08 -24.23 -10.82
CA ALA A 677 11.26 -23.65 -12.15
C ALA A 677 11.39 -22.14 -12.05
N ALA A 678 12.27 -21.56 -12.85
CA ALA A 678 12.38 -20.12 -13.01
C ALA A 678 11.94 -19.73 -14.42
N VAL A 679 11.24 -18.61 -14.52
CA VAL A 679 10.87 -17.93 -15.75
C VAL A 679 11.47 -16.54 -15.71
N PHE A 680 12.25 -16.20 -16.72
CA PHE A 680 12.75 -14.83 -16.89
C PHE A 680 11.95 -14.13 -17.98
N THR A 681 11.44 -12.95 -17.69
CA THR A 681 10.77 -12.10 -18.67
C THR A 681 11.50 -10.78 -18.83
N HIS A 682 11.88 -10.48 -20.07
CA HIS A 682 12.34 -9.14 -20.44
C HIS A 682 11.16 -8.19 -20.67
N ALA A 683 9.99 -8.74 -21.01
CA ALA A 683 8.79 -7.97 -21.30
C ALA A 683 7.95 -7.72 -20.06
N VAL A 684 7.47 -6.51 -19.93
CA VAL A 684 6.45 -6.07 -18.95
C VAL A 684 5.55 -5.02 -19.60
N PRO A 685 4.22 -5.04 -19.33
CA PRO A 685 3.48 -6.01 -18.52
C PRO A 685 3.23 -7.36 -19.21
N LEU A 686 2.79 -8.35 -18.44
CA LEU A 686 2.36 -9.65 -18.96
C LEU A 686 0.83 -9.78 -18.93
N PRO A 687 0.19 -10.39 -19.95
CA PRO A 687 -1.26 -10.54 -20.04
C PRO A 687 -1.79 -11.62 -19.08
N ALA A 688 -3.08 -11.53 -18.75
CA ALA A 688 -3.78 -12.43 -17.85
C ALA A 688 -3.64 -13.92 -18.21
N ASP A 689 -3.73 -14.24 -19.51
CA ASP A 689 -3.65 -15.64 -19.98
C ASP A 689 -2.26 -16.24 -19.74
N LEU A 690 -1.20 -15.45 -19.89
CA LEU A 690 0.17 -15.89 -19.58
C LEU A 690 0.32 -16.11 -18.06
N TRP A 691 -0.17 -15.21 -17.23
CA TRP A 691 -0.20 -15.40 -15.78
C TRP A 691 -0.99 -16.63 -15.35
N ARG A 692 -2.13 -16.88 -15.99
CA ARG A 692 -2.94 -18.10 -15.77
C ARG A 692 -2.17 -19.37 -16.11
N ASN A 693 -1.45 -19.35 -17.22
CA ASN A 693 -0.62 -20.48 -17.62
C ASN A 693 0.55 -20.69 -16.65
N LEU A 694 1.21 -19.64 -16.20
CA LEU A 694 2.25 -19.70 -15.16
C LEU A 694 1.69 -20.28 -13.84
N ALA A 695 0.49 -19.84 -13.45
CA ALA A 695 -0.18 -20.36 -12.26
C ALA A 695 -0.53 -21.86 -12.39
N ARG A 696 -1.03 -22.27 -13.57
CA ARG A 696 -1.31 -23.68 -13.87
C ARG A 696 -0.02 -24.51 -13.88
N PHE A 697 1.05 -23.97 -14.47
CA PHE A 697 2.37 -24.58 -14.50
C PHE A 697 2.92 -24.81 -13.07
N GLY A 698 2.77 -23.83 -12.15
CA GLY A 698 3.08 -23.97 -10.73
C GLY A 698 2.09 -24.85 -9.96
N GLY A 699 1.02 -25.31 -10.59
CA GLY A 699 -0.02 -26.15 -9.95
C GLY A 699 -0.93 -25.40 -8.99
N ALA A 700 -1.11 -24.10 -9.18
CA ALA A 700 -2.15 -23.35 -8.49
C ALA A 700 -3.54 -23.76 -9.00
N HIS A 701 -4.54 -23.74 -8.13
CA HIS A 701 -5.92 -23.96 -8.51
C HIS A 701 -6.45 -22.78 -9.33
N ILE A 702 -6.95 -23.05 -10.55
CA ILE A 702 -7.57 -22.03 -11.40
C ILE A 702 -9.07 -21.96 -11.06
N TYR A 703 -9.49 -20.88 -10.44
CA TYR A 703 -10.90 -20.66 -10.10
C TYR A 703 -11.75 -20.26 -11.31
N SER A 704 -11.19 -19.45 -12.21
CA SER A 704 -11.88 -19.01 -13.43
C SER A 704 -10.90 -18.75 -14.56
N ASP A 705 -11.32 -19.05 -15.79
CA ASP A 705 -10.59 -18.74 -17.02
C ASP A 705 -11.26 -17.63 -17.85
N SER A 706 -12.28 -16.99 -17.30
CA SER A 706 -13.10 -15.99 -18.00
C SER A 706 -12.38 -14.66 -18.26
N GLY A 707 -11.20 -14.42 -17.66
CA GLY A 707 -10.50 -13.14 -17.76
C GLY A 707 -11.13 -12.01 -16.95
N ASP A 708 -12.02 -12.34 -16.05
CA ASP A 708 -12.63 -11.40 -15.09
C ASP A 708 -11.75 -11.26 -13.84
N VAL A 709 -11.95 -10.18 -13.07
CA VAL A 709 -11.24 -9.97 -11.80
C VAL A 709 -11.70 -11.01 -10.79
N LEU A 710 -10.77 -11.83 -10.31
CA LEU A 710 -11.00 -12.87 -9.32
C LEU A 710 -10.41 -12.49 -7.96
N LEU A 711 -11.20 -12.71 -6.91
CA LEU A 711 -10.79 -12.55 -5.52
C LEU A 711 -11.17 -13.82 -4.76
N ALA A 712 -10.23 -14.40 -3.99
CA ALA A 712 -10.52 -15.58 -3.20
C ALA A 712 -9.63 -15.72 -1.96
N ASP A 713 -10.20 -16.32 -0.92
CA ASP A 713 -9.54 -16.91 0.22
C ASP A 713 -10.16 -18.29 0.54
N SER A 714 -9.93 -18.83 1.73
CA SER A 714 -10.52 -20.12 2.13
C SER A 714 -12.05 -20.09 2.30
N THR A 715 -12.65 -18.91 2.45
CA THR A 715 -14.06 -18.74 2.83
C THR A 715 -14.87 -17.96 1.80
N ILE A 716 -14.23 -17.11 1.02
CA ILE A 716 -14.89 -16.23 0.04
C ILE A 716 -14.29 -16.44 -1.33
N VAL A 717 -15.16 -16.44 -2.35
CA VAL A 717 -14.76 -16.28 -3.74
C VAL A 717 -15.66 -15.23 -4.41
N ALA A 718 -15.07 -14.32 -5.17
CA ALA A 718 -15.78 -13.28 -5.88
C ALA A 718 -15.28 -13.12 -7.31
N LEU A 719 -16.19 -12.73 -8.20
CA LEU A 719 -15.91 -12.42 -9.59
C LEU A 719 -16.52 -11.06 -9.95
N HIS A 720 -15.69 -10.15 -10.45
CA HIS A 720 -16.12 -8.85 -10.97
C HIS A 720 -15.90 -8.80 -12.47
N SER A 721 -16.93 -8.46 -13.24
CA SER A 721 -16.90 -8.53 -14.70
C SER A 721 -17.55 -7.32 -15.37
N LEU A 722 -16.99 -6.93 -16.50
CA LEU A 722 -17.58 -6.02 -17.49
C LEU A 722 -18.25 -6.76 -18.66
N GLN A 723 -18.30 -8.08 -18.63
CA GLN A 723 -18.86 -8.89 -19.70
C GLN A 723 -20.05 -9.70 -19.18
N SER A 724 -21.23 -9.45 -19.73
CA SER A 724 -22.44 -10.24 -19.44
C SER A 724 -22.34 -11.65 -19.99
N GLY A 725 -23.06 -12.57 -19.37
CA GLY A 725 -23.17 -13.95 -19.84
C GLY A 725 -22.89 -15.00 -18.75
N PRO A 726 -22.86 -16.28 -19.15
CA PRO A 726 -22.60 -17.38 -18.24
C PRO A 726 -21.15 -17.33 -17.72
N LYS A 727 -21.01 -17.56 -16.40
CA LYS A 727 -19.73 -17.63 -15.70
C LYS A 727 -19.64 -18.93 -14.91
N THR A 728 -18.42 -19.42 -14.76
CA THR A 728 -18.12 -20.59 -13.93
C THR A 728 -16.96 -20.27 -13.01
N ILE A 729 -17.12 -20.59 -11.72
CA ILE A 729 -16.04 -20.60 -10.74
C ILE A 729 -15.82 -22.05 -10.32
N ALA A 730 -14.66 -22.62 -10.64
CA ALA A 730 -14.22 -23.92 -10.14
C ALA A 730 -13.75 -23.80 -8.68
N LEU A 731 -14.12 -24.75 -7.85
CA LEU A 731 -13.77 -24.75 -6.43
C LEU A 731 -12.74 -25.85 -6.13
N PRO A 732 -11.78 -25.63 -5.19
CA PRO A 732 -10.76 -26.62 -4.88
C PRO A 732 -11.29 -27.87 -4.15
N GLY A 733 -12.54 -27.81 -3.68
CA GLY A 733 -13.23 -28.89 -2.98
C GLY A 733 -14.73 -28.81 -3.14
N ALA A 734 -15.47 -29.61 -2.35
CA ALA A 734 -16.92 -29.56 -2.28
C ALA A 734 -17.37 -28.60 -1.17
N TYR A 735 -18.24 -27.64 -1.50
CA TYR A 735 -18.72 -26.63 -0.56
C TYR A 735 -20.22 -26.45 -0.65
N ASP A 736 -20.85 -26.13 0.45
CA ASP A 736 -22.13 -25.43 0.44
C ASP A 736 -21.85 -23.95 0.16
N VAL A 737 -22.51 -23.38 -0.84
CA VAL A 737 -22.24 -22.06 -1.37
C VAL A 737 -23.40 -21.12 -1.08
N TYR A 738 -23.09 -19.97 -0.50
CA TYR A 738 -24.06 -18.93 -0.19
C TYR A 738 -23.73 -17.65 -0.95
N ASP A 739 -24.72 -17.05 -1.59
CA ASP A 739 -24.60 -15.71 -2.15
C ASP A 739 -24.55 -14.71 -1.00
N VAL A 740 -23.47 -13.94 -0.91
CA VAL A 740 -23.21 -13.04 0.22
C VAL A 740 -24.21 -11.88 0.26
N VAL A 741 -24.64 -11.37 -0.91
CA VAL A 741 -25.54 -10.22 -1.00
C VAL A 741 -26.94 -10.58 -0.50
N THR A 742 -27.43 -11.78 -0.88
CA THR A 742 -28.79 -12.22 -0.55
C THR A 742 -28.87 -13.12 0.69
N GLY A 743 -27.73 -13.68 1.15
CA GLY A 743 -27.65 -14.68 2.22
C GLY A 743 -28.20 -16.04 1.84
N LYS A 744 -28.65 -16.26 0.59
CA LYS A 744 -29.27 -17.53 0.14
C LYS A 744 -28.22 -18.56 -0.23
N ARG A 745 -28.45 -19.82 0.13
CA ARG A 745 -27.66 -20.94 -0.37
C ARG A 745 -27.98 -21.17 -1.84
N VAL A 746 -26.98 -21.06 -2.71
CA VAL A 746 -27.08 -21.19 -4.17
C VAL A 746 -26.63 -22.55 -4.68
N ALA A 747 -25.79 -23.27 -3.90
CA ALA A 747 -25.38 -24.61 -4.26
C ALA A 747 -25.06 -25.44 -2.99
N ARG A 748 -25.16 -26.77 -3.11
CA ARG A 748 -24.88 -27.73 -2.04
C ARG A 748 -23.82 -28.72 -2.51
N LYS A 749 -22.79 -28.96 -1.69
CA LYS A 749 -21.69 -29.90 -1.97
C LYS A 749 -21.09 -29.70 -3.38
N ALA A 750 -21.03 -28.43 -3.82
CA ALA A 750 -20.64 -28.09 -5.17
C ALA A 750 -19.12 -27.96 -5.32
N LYS A 751 -18.57 -28.48 -6.44
CA LYS A 751 -17.20 -28.28 -6.86
C LYS A 751 -17.06 -27.18 -7.91
N ALA A 752 -18.17 -26.56 -8.29
CA ALA A 752 -18.19 -25.39 -9.18
C ALA A 752 -19.49 -24.59 -8.95
N ILE A 753 -19.39 -23.28 -9.15
CA ILE A 753 -20.52 -22.36 -9.13
C ILE A 753 -20.78 -21.92 -10.56
N ARG A 754 -22.00 -22.09 -11.06
CA ARG A 754 -22.41 -21.62 -12.40
C ARG A 754 -23.53 -20.61 -12.24
N PHE A 755 -23.38 -19.46 -12.88
CA PHE A 755 -24.32 -18.35 -12.80
C PHE A 755 -24.26 -17.51 -14.07
N THR A 756 -25.27 -16.68 -14.29
CA THR A 756 -25.26 -15.66 -15.34
C THR A 756 -25.04 -14.30 -14.68
N LEU A 757 -24.07 -13.54 -15.22
CA LEU A 757 -23.73 -12.23 -14.77
C LEU A 757 -24.23 -11.19 -15.79
N GLN A 758 -24.71 -10.05 -15.26
CA GLN A 758 -25.09 -8.90 -16.09
C GLN A 758 -24.15 -7.74 -15.78
N ALA A 759 -23.23 -7.48 -16.68
CA ALA A 759 -22.18 -6.49 -16.48
C ALA A 759 -22.66 -5.02 -16.55
N PRO A 760 -22.03 -4.09 -15.79
CA PRO A 760 -21.03 -4.38 -14.77
C PRO A 760 -21.65 -5.02 -13.53
N GLU A 761 -21.06 -6.08 -13.00
CA GLU A 761 -21.57 -6.76 -11.81
C GLU A 761 -20.44 -7.46 -11.05
N THR A 762 -20.57 -7.51 -9.72
CA THR A 762 -19.75 -8.35 -8.84
C THR A 762 -20.63 -9.38 -8.14
N ARG A 763 -20.25 -10.64 -8.23
CA ARG A 763 -20.84 -11.72 -7.44
C ARG A 763 -19.86 -12.16 -6.36
N VAL A 764 -20.37 -12.23 -5.13
CA VAL A 764 -19.58 -12.64 -3.96
C VAL A 764 -20.25 -13.86 -3.33
N PHE A 765 -19.50 -14.93 -3.17
CA PHE A 765 -19.97 -16.19 -2.60
C PHE A 765 -19.17 -16.56 -1.35
N ARG A 766 -19.89 -16.98 -0.31
CA ARG A 766 -19.31 -17.59 0.87
C ARG A 766 -19.28 -19.12 0.71
N LEU A 767 -18.14 -19.71 0.97
CA LEU A 767 -17.87 -21.13 0.91
C LEU A 767 -17.91 -21.71 2.33
N VAL A 768 -18.74 -22.70 2.55
CA VAL A 768 -18.81 -23.45 3.81
C VAL A 768 -18.40 -24.88 3.52
N GLY A 769 -17.29 -25.32 4.11
CA GLY A 769 -16.80 -26.68 3.94
C GLY A 769 -17.85 -27.70 4.35
N VAL A 770 -18.00 -28.77 3.57
CA VAL A 770 -18.81 -29.89 3.96
C VAL A 770 -17.91 -30.81 4.76
N GLU A 771 -18.11 -30.87 6.08
CA GLU A 771 -17.47 -31.91 6.90
C GLU A 771 -17.86 -33.27 6.31
N ASN A 772 -16.86 -34.12 6.09
CA ASN A 772 -17.09 -35.50 5.74
C ASN A 772 -17.85 -36.15 6.92
N GLN A 773 -19.16 -36.26 6.77
CA GLN A 773 -19.99 -37.09 7.66
C GLN A 773 -19.66 -38.55 7.48
#